data_137a4f2ba7cfd3cd840f9fbff926c406
#
_entry.id   137a4f2ba7cfd3cd840f9fbff926c406
#
_cell.length_a   1.000
_cell.length_b   1.000
_cell.length_c   1.000
_cell.angle_alpha   90.00
_cell.angle_beta   90.00
_cell.angle_gamma   90.00
#
_symmetry.space_group_name_H-M   'P 1'
#
loop_
_entity.id
_entity.type
_entity.pdbx_description
1 polymer ?
#
loop_
_entity_poly.entity_id
_entity_poly.type
_entity_poly.pdbx_seq_one_letter_code
_entity_poly.pdbx_strand_id
1 'polypeptide(L)'
;MLDRLYADRQEEWQKLYDAXELKFDKKIRXLRAEDVVKVSRFYPIVRQVLGTIAXNYPVMAFNVEDEVNEGASIVLERAANGYMNITNLKSHXHQAIFDALFTGVGWIRLDYNPPGDDMIAPYTTXDDXAXDLVVPQRVAPGFVHVDPTGSPHRLGDXRYIXEKFWTPIKYLQDDPRIQNKKKIXPTQMTREDSVGYGEVMGDRYDSSEQEAMREXIDNGEFVLVERWHNRMERREVMFVQGVDEPXLDVPHPFRKMIFPQVTDMLGXPVXDXDPITGEPTEPTLDLENGEXASGWLVEQGFPFAAIKFDLSQESFYPLGHLRYIEDIQNAIIEQVSRXXDMXKRTSRMTAIRSSELENNPEIGEILRTGRXGEFIGVEDLSSIRELNWGSVPGDVYNYFQMMMGMXQEIXAXXPQXPGDSETATEASIVAAAXQINGNWMEAAVNEFYENIVRNAFQIMGDPRYTPENFVENIAPEGXQRVVRALTTSDFLYNYRIETKVGSTQPLYAQLERDRTMAFVGWASNRPNYDQMEIDKLAAEAXGIQDVDXVLVDQDNVEAQRAAQYENDRVMVGQGIEVLPQQDHAAHMEVHNMYREHPQYIQLMQQAQAIDMVGNPANPQAGQQIQAIDQAIGQHVMQHQQAMEQEQQGETTLGGGAEAVQASQTQPDLISQVQSNAQRTADSIQNQTEGM
;
A
#
# COMPACT_ATOMS: atom_id res chain seq x y z
N MET A 1 -4.20 29.13 -21.48
CA MET A 1 -3.47 29.72 -20.33
C MET A 1 -2.73 28.66 -19.50
N LEU A 2 -3.40 27.60 -19.06
CA LEU A 2 -2.77 26.57 -18.24
C LEU A 2 -1.62 25.86 -18.96
N ASP A 3 -1.78 25.56 -20.25
CA ASP A 3 -0.72 24.92 -21.03
C ASP A 3 0.55 25.77 -21.05
N ARG A 4 0.37 27.10 -21.24
CA ARG A 4 1.51 28.02 -21.23
C ARG A 4 2.19 28.07 -19.86
N LEU A 5 1.38 28.03 -18.80
CA LEU A 5 1.90 28.09 -17.44
C LEU A 5 2.73 26.84 -17.10
N TYR A 6 2.34 25.67 -17.62
CA TYR A 6 3.00 24.41 -17.30
C TYR A 6 4.10 24.00 -18.31
N ALA A 7 4.18 24.65 -19.48
CA ALA A 7 5.11 24.24 -20.54
C ALA A 7 6.58 24.27 -20.09
N ASP A 8 6.99 25.37 -19.45
CA ASP A 8 8.37 25.51 -18.97
C ASP A 8 8.68 24.49 -17.86
N ARG A 9 7.72 24.22 -16.98
CA ARG A 9 7.87 23.23 -15.92
C ARG A 9 7.99 21.83 -16.49
N GLN A 10 7.20 21.49 -17.50
CA GLN A 10 7.24 20.18 -18.12
C GLN A 10 8.59 19.91 -18.78
N GLU A 11 9.16 20.92 -19.44
CA GLU A 11 10.50 20.80 -20.02
C GLU A 11 11.55 20.53 -18.93
N GLU A 12 11.48 21.26 -17.82
CA GLU A 12 12.39 21.06 -16.69
C GLU A 12 12.21 19.67 -16.05
N TRP A 13 10.96 19.25 -15.86
CA TRP A 13 10.68 17.91 -15.31
C TRP A 13 11.24 16.82 -16.22
N GLN A 14 11.08 16.98 -17.54
CA GLN A 14 11.55 15.98 -18.50
C GLN A 14 13.07 15.85 -18.46
N LYS A 15 13.78 16.96 -18.30
CA LYS A 15 15.24 16.93 -18.13
C LYS A 15 15.65 16.08 -16.92
N LEU A 16 14.90 16.22 -15.82
CA LEU A 16 15.18 15.45 -14.60
C LEU A 16 14.88 13.95 -14.81
N TYR A 17 13.75 13.62 -15.43
CA TYR A 17 13.41 12.22 -15.74
C TYR A 17 14.48 11.62 -16.69
N ASP A 18 14.90 12.37 -17.69
CA ASP A 18 15.94 11.95 -18.64
C ASP A 18 17.26 11.69 -17.92
N ALA A 19 17.63 12.52 -17.00
CA ALA A 19 18.82 12.31 -16.17
C ALA A 19 18.73 11.02 -15.31
N UNK A 20 17.64 10.77 -14.87
CA UNK A 20 17.41 9.62 -14.15
C UNK A 20 17.64 8.41 -14.96
N GLU A 21 17.35 8.42 -16.20
CA GLU A 21 17.46 7.28 -17.11
C GLU A 21 18.68 7.34 -18.03
N LEU A 22 19.55 8.31 -17.82
CA LEU A 22 20.76 8.55 -18.64
C LEU A 22 20.43 8.92 -20.10
N LYS A 23 19.26 9.49 -20.32
CA LYS A 23 18.79 9.95 -21.65
C LYS A 23 19.09 11.43 -21.83
N PHE A 24 20.37 11.76 -22.00
CA PHE A 24 20.79 13.15 -22.21
C PHE A 24 22.09 13.17 -22.99
N ASP A 25 22.31 14.24 -23.74
CA ASP A 25 23.56 14.55 -24.39
C ASP A 25 24.13 15.81 -23.77
N LYS A 26 25.26 15.68 -23.12
CA LYS A 26 25.94 16.81 -22.51
C LYS A 26 27.18 17.15 -23.33
N LYS A 27 27.27 18.41 -23.75
CA LYS A 27 28.43 18.94 -24.45
C LYS A 27 29.44 19.50 -23.44
N ILE A 28 30.63 18.92 -23.38
CA ILE A 28 31.72 19.37 -22.51
C ILE A 28 32.84 19.87 -23.43
N ARG A 29 33.27 21.09 -23.17
CA ARG A 29 34.31 21.72 -23.95
C ARG A 29 35.59 20.87 -23.90
N UNK A 30 35.89 20.55 -25.13
CA UNK A 30 37.12 19.83 -25.22
C UNK A 30 37.03 18.33 -25.20
N LEU A 31 35.78 17.97 -25.10
CA LEU A 31 35.54 16.52 -25.09
C LEU A 31 34.63 16.13 -26.25
N ARG A 32 34.92 14.97 -26.86
CA ARG A 32 34.02 14.38 -27.85
C ARG A 32 32.81 13.81 -27.12
N ALA A 33 31.65 13.71 -27.82
CA ALA A 33 30.42 13.15 -27.25
C ALA A 33 30.62 11.72 -26.68
N GLU A 34 31.45 10.93 -27.38
CA GLU A 34 31.74 9.53 -26.95
C GLU A 34 32.60 9.45 -25.70
N ASP A 35 33.28 10.54 -25.33
CA ASP A 35 34.17 10.58 -24.15
C ASP A 35 33.42 11.09 -22.91
N VAL A 36 32.14 11.53 -23.04
CA VAL A 36 31.35 11.95 -21.91
C VAL A 36 30.84 10.73 -21.14
N VAL A 37 31.14 10.68 -19.85
CA VAL A 37 30.72 9.59 -18.96
C VAL A 37 29.38 10.02 -18.33
N LYS A 38 28.32 9.29 -18.66
CA LYS A 38 26.98 9.56 -18.10
C LYS A 38 26.87 8.91 -16.74
N VAL A 39 26.56 9.71 -15.72
CA VAL A 39 26.40 9.28 -14.33
C VAL A 39 25.05 9.79 -13.85
N SER A 40 24.29 8.95 -13.18
CA SER A 40 23.06 9.37 -12.53
C SER A 40 23.18 9.25 -11.02
N ARG A 41 23.27 10.37 -10.32
CA ARG A 41 23.18 10.41 -8.86
C ARG A 41 21.72 10.39 -8.41
N PHE A 42 20.79 10.65 -9.32
CA PHE A 42 19.35 10.55 -9.05
C PHE A 42 18.94 9.11 -8.80
N TYR A 43 19.49 8.15 -9.53
CA TYR A 43 19.10 6.75 -9.46
C TYR A 43 19.27 6.16 -8.06
N PRO A 44 20.44 6.28 -7.40
CA PRO A 44 20.57 5.75 -6.04
C PRO A 44 19.69 6.48 -5.03
N ILE A 45 19.45 7.78 -5.19
CA ILE A 45 18.58 8.54 -4.30
C ILE A 45 17.13 8.04 -4.42
N VAL A 46 16.63 7.88 -5.64
CA VAL A 46 15.27 7.36 -5.88
C VAL A 46 15.11 5.97 -5.25
N ARG A 47 16.06 5.08 -5.51
CA ARG A 47 16.02 3.71 -4.96
C ARG A 47 16.05 3.72 -3.44
N GLN A 48 16.85 4.61 -2.84
CA GLN A 48 16.95 4.71 -1.40
C GLN A 48 15.64 5.22 -0.78
N VAL A 49 15.05 6.26 -1.37
CA VAL A 49 13.77 6.81 -0.87
C VAL A 49 12.68 5.74 -0.93
N LEU A 50 12.51 5.09 -2.08
CA LEU A 50 11.46 4.06 -2.22
C LEU A 50 11.73 2.85 -1.34
N GLY A 51 12.99 2.47 -1.14
CA GLY A 51 13.36 1.30 -0.36
C GLY A 51 13.41 1.51 1.14
N THR A 52 13.48 2.75 1.61
CA THR A 52 13.56 3.04 3.05
C THR A 52 12.26 3.58 3.64
N ILE A 53 11.62 4.53 2.97
CA ILE A 53 10.44 5.18 3.55
C ILE A 53 9.13 4.66 2.97
N ALA A 54 9.15 3.85 1.94
CA ALA A 54 7.97 3.32 1.27
C ALA A 54 8.05 1.82 0.93
N UNK A 55 8.66 1.29 1.67
CA UNK A 55 8.87 -0.08 1.45
C UNK A 55 7.72 -0.92 1.74
N ASN A 56 7.12 -0.63 2.90
CA ASN A 56 5.98 -1.37 3.40
C ASN A 56 4.72 -0.50 3.39
N TYR A 57 3.55 -1.14 3.40
CA TYR A 57 2.32 -0.42 3.71
C TYR A 57 2.40 0.14 5.12
N PRO A 58 1.87 1.36 5.36
CA PRO A 58 1.82 1.88 6.72
C PRO A 58 0.83 1.08 7.57
N VAL A 59 1.12 0.98 8.85
CA VAL A 59 0.19 0.43 9.84
C VAL A 59 -0.72 1.57 10.28
N MET A 60 -2.01 1.45 9.97
CA MET A 60 -3.02 2.47 10.26
C MET A 60 -3.87 2.07 11.45
N ALA A 61 -4.06 3.00 12.39
CA ALA A 61 -5.02 2.87 13.49
C ALA A 61 -6.18 3.82 13.20
N PHE A 62 -7.41 3.34 13.38
CA PHE A 62 -8.62 4.13 13.21
C PHE A 62 -9.17 4.45 14.60
N ASN A 63 -9.17 5.73 14.96
CA ASN A 63 -9.73 6.21 16.21
C ASN A 63 -11.14 6.70 15.94
N VAL A 64 -12.13 5.86 16.29
CA VAL A 64 -13.56 6.18 16.12
C VAL A 64 -13.99 7.07 17.27
N GLU A 65 -14.57 8.22 16.95
CA GLU A 65 -14.97 9.21 17.95
C GLU A 65 -16.34 8.92 18.58
N ASP A 66 -17.11 8.01 18.00
CA ASP A 66 -18.41 7.63 18.51
C ASP A 66 -18.27 6.57 19.62
N GLU A 67 -18.84 6.84 20.78
CA GLU A 67 -18.69 6.01 21.98
C GLU A 67 -19.34 4.62 21.89
N VAL A 68 -20.16 4.37 20.87
CA VAL A 68 -21.06 3.21 20.85
C VAL A 68 -20.42 1.97 20.21
N ASN A 69 -19.28 2.10 19.47
CA ASN A 69 -18.73 0.97 18.71
C ASN A 69 -17.20 0.87 18.79
N GLU A 70 -16.71 0.23 19.85
CA GLU A 70 -15.27 -0.09 19.97
C GLU A 70 -14.81 -1.06 18.87
N GLY A 71 -15.68 -1.90 18.37
CA GLY A 71 -15.38 -2.84 17.29
C GLY A 71 -15.23 -2.20 15.93
N ALA A 72 -15.76 -0.99 15.72
CA ALA A 72 -15.69 -0.31 14.43
C ALA A 72 -14.26 0.02 14.01
N SER A 73 -13.37 0.33 14.97
CA SER A 73 -11.95 0.59 14.71
C SER A 73 -11.28 -0.62 14.05
N ILE A 74 -11.55 -1.81 14.58
CA ILE A 74 -10.94 -3.06 14.07
C ILE A 74 -11.46 -3.34 12.66
N VAL A 75 -12.75 -3.16 12.43
CA VAL A 75 -13.38 -3.37 11.11
C VAL A 75 -12.72 -2.44 10.09
N LEU A 76 -12.57 -1.16 10.41
CA LEU A 76 -11.99 -0.16 9.51
C LEU A 76 -10.50 -0.45 9.25
N GLU A 77 -9.75 -0.90 10.27
CA GLU A 77 -8.33 -1.26 10.10
C GLU A 77 -8.19 -2.45 9.14
N ARG A 78 -9.01 -3.48 9.30
CA ARG A 78 -9.01 -4.64 8.41
C ARG A 78 -9.44 -4.26 6.99
N ALA A 79 -10.45 -3.42 6.87
CA ALA A 79 -10.91 -2.91 5.58
C ALA A 79 -9.81 -2.12 4.88
N ALA A 80 -9.07 -1.28 5.61
CA ALA A 80 -7.97 -0.49 5.03
C ALA A 80 -6.85 -1.41 4.52
N ASN A 81 -6.46 -2.41 5.31
CA ASN A 81 -5.44 -3.37 4.89
C ASN A 81 -5.89 -4.15 3.66
N GLY A 82 -7.12 -4.62 3.65
CA GLY A 82 -7.70 -5.32 2.51
C GLY A 82 -7.75 -4.45 1.27
N TYR A 83 -8.19 -3.21 1.42
CA TYR A 83 -8.28 -2.24 0.33
C TYR A 83 -6.90 -1.99 -0.30
N MET A 84 -5.89 -1.71 0.53
CA MET A 84 -4.54 -1.44 0.05
C MET A 84 -3.97 -2.63 -0.72
N ASN A 85 -4.22 -3.86 -0.23
CA ASN A 85 -3.73 -5.08 -0.88
C ASN A 85 -4.48 -5.38 -2.18
N ILE A 86 -5.80 -5.31 -2.18
CA ILE A 86 -6.61 -5.63 -3.38
C ILE A 86 -6.28 -4.65 -4.51
N THR A 87 -6.16 -3.36 -4.20
CA THR A 87 -5.90 -2.32 -5.21
C THR A 87 -4.42 -2.20 -5.56
N ASN A 88 -3.53 -2.95 -4.90
CA ASN A 88 -2.08 -2.83 -5.08
C ASN A 88 -1.63 -1.37 -4.93
N LEU A 89 -2.10 -0.73 -3.88
CA LEU A 89 -1.90 0.70 -3.66
C LEU A 89 -0.42 1.06 -3.57
N LYS A 90 0.42 0.15 -3.06
CA LYS A 90 1.86 0.38 -2.93
C LYS A 90 2.51 0.63 -4.29
N SER A 91 2.10 -0.07 -5.34
CA SER A 91 2.61 0.14 -6.69
C SER A 91 2.28 1.55 -7.19
N HIS A 92 1.09 2.01 -6.98
CA HIS A 92 0.69 3.39 -7.31
C HIS A 92 1.39 4.43 -6.44
N UNK A 93 1.49 4.21 -5.23
CA UNK A 93 2.14 5.00 -4.35
C UNK A 93 3.50 5.18 -4.72
N HIS A 94 4.29 4.11 -5.11
CA HIS A 94 5.69 4.20 -5.55
C HIS A 94 5.84 5.09 -6.77
N GLN A 95 4.98 4.94 -7.75
CA GLN A 95 5.05 5.80 -8.94
C GLN A 95 4.77 7.26 -8.60
N ALA A 96 3.83 7.54 -7.73
CA ALA A 96 3.51 8.92 -7.32
C ALA A 96 4.67 9.52 -6.51
N ILE A 97 5.30 8.74 -5.63
CA ILE A 97 6.49 9.19 -4.88
C ILE A 97 7.63 9.48 -5.85
N PHE A 98 7.85 8.59 -6.82
CA PHE A 98 8.82 8.80 -7.89
C PHE A 98 8.56 10.15 -8.58
N ASP A 99 7.32 10.40 -8.97
CA ASP A 99 6.95 11.68 -9.62
C ASP A 99 7.23 12.87 -8.72
N ALA A 100 6.92 12.78 -7.42
CA ALA A 100 7.13 13.87 -6.48
C ALA A 100 8.60 14.27 -6.37
N LEU A 101 9.50 13.30 -6.48
CA LEU A 101 10.94 13.56 -6.46
C LEU A 101 11.37 14.40 -7.66
N PHE A 102 10.75 14.20 -8.82
CA PHE A 102 11.12 14.91 -10.04
C PHE A 102 10.33 16.19 -10.28
N THR A 103 9.02 16.18 -9.98
CA THR A 103 8.13 17.29 -10.35
C THR A 103 7.68 18.12 -9.16
N GLY A 104 7.95 17.67 -7.95
CA GLY A 104 7.48 18.31 -6.73
C GLY A 104 6.16 17.80 -6.22
N VAL A 105 5.32 17.19 -7.07
CA VAL A 105 4.03 16.62 -6.66
C VAL A 105 3.82 15.28 -7.35
N GLY A 106 3.40 14.29 -6.58
CA GLY A 106 2.90 13.03 -7.11
C GLY A 106 1.38 12.96 -6.92
N TRP A 107 0.69 12.34 -7.85
CA TRP A 107 -0.77 12.31 -7.88
C TRP A 107 -1.32 10.90 -7.91
N ILE A 108 -2.37 10.67 -7.12
CA ILE A 108 -3.25 9.51 -7.25
C ILE A 108 -4.68 10.02 -7.35
N ARG A 109 -5.40 9.53 -8.35
CA ARG A 109 -6.81 9.80 -8.56
C ARG A 109 -7.62 8.56 -8.16
N LEU A 110 -8.77 8.78 -7.56
CA LEU A 110 -9.74 7.72 -7.25
C LEU A 110 -10.87 7.75 -8.27
N ASP A 111 -11.18 6.60 -8.84
CA ASP A 111 -12.33 6.41 -9.72
C ASP A 111 -13.09 5.16 -9.32
N TYR A 112 -14.41 5.18 -9.54
CA TYR A 112 -15.23 3.99 -9.32
C TYR A 112 -15.05 3.04 -10.49
N ASN A 113 -14.85 1.76 -10.17
CA ASN A 113 -14.68 0.69 -11.14
C ASN A 113 -15.96 -0.15 -11.14
N PRO A 114 -16.93 0.16 -12.03
CA PRO A 114 -18.24 -0.51 -11.96
C PRO A 114 -18.14 -2.00 -12.25
N PRO A 115 -19.08 -2.80 -11.76
CA PRO A 115 -19.06 -4.24 -12.02
C PRO A 115 -19.39 -4.58 -13.46
N GLY A 116 -18.87 -5.68 -13.94
CA GLY A 116 -19.21 -6.25 -15.25
C GLY A 116 -18.63 -5.50 -16.43
N ASP A 117 -19.34 -5.52 -17.53
CA ASP A 117 -18.91 -4.92 -18.78
C ASP A 117 -19.27 -3.44 -18.92
N ASP A 118 -19.82 -2.85 -17.87
CA ASP A 118 -20.21 -1.43 -17.85
C ASP A 118 -19.03 -0.51 -17.53
N MET A 119 -17.80 -0.95 -17.74
CA MET A 119 -16.60 -0.15 -17.52
C MET A 119 -16.61 1.10 -18.36
N ILE A 120 -16.37 2.23 -17.72
CA ILE A 120 -16.27 3.52 -18.37
C ILE A 120 -14.79 3.83 -18.56
N ALA A 121 -14.29 3.52 -19.73
CA ALA A 121 -12.91 3.81 -20.07
C ALA A 121 -12.72 5.31 -20.24
N PRO A 122 -11.56 5.85 -19.96
CA PRO A 122 -10.31 5.18 -19.59
C PRO A 122 -10.06 5.17 -18.08
N TYR A 123 -11.05 5.42 -17.28
CA TYR A 123 -10.88 5.63 -15.84
C TYR A 123 -10.91 4.35 -15.04
N THR A 124 -11.54 3.33 -15.59
CA THR A 124 -11.70 2.04 -14.92
C THR A 124 -10.55 1.12 -15.28
N THR A 125 -10.35 0.15 -14.42
CA THR A 125 -9.29 -0.83 -14.62
C THR A 125 -9.86 -2.21 -14.95
N UNK A 126 -9.34 -2.81 -15.47
CA UNK A 126 -9.67 -4.08 -15.90
C UNK A 126 -9.33 -5.11 -14.93
N ASP A 127 -9.02 -4.77 -13.93
CA ASP A 127 -8.66 -5.72 -12.90
C ASP A 127 -9.93 -6.32 -12.29
N ASP A 128 -10.19 -7.59 -12.54
CA ASP A 128 -11.34 -8.33 -12.03
C ASP A 128 -11.42 -8.39 -10.48
N UNK A 129 -10.51 -8.27 -9.97
CA UNK A 129 -10.38 -8.26 -8.56
C UNK A 129 -10.98 -7.08 -7.91
N ALA A 130 -10.79 -6.11 -8.62
CA ALA A 130 -11.22 -4.84 -8.10
C ALA A 130 -12.58 -4.36 -8.67
N UNK A 131 -13.23 -5.08 -9.14
CA UNK A 131 -14.48 -4.77 -9.67
C UNK A 131 -15.36 -4.29 -8.59
N ASP A 132 -16.09 -3.43 -8.79
CA ASP A 132 -17.02 -2.83 -7.86
C ASP A 132 -16.28 -2.08 -6.72
N LEU A 133 -15.09 -1.61 -6.98
CA LEU A 133 -14.33 -0.83 -5.99
C LEU A 133 -14.03 0.56 -6.50
N VAL A 134 -13.80 1.47 -5.56
CA VAL A 134 -13.15 2.76 -5.81
C VAL A 134 -11.65 2.48 -5.89
N VAL A 135 -11.08 2.63 -7.08
CA VAL A 135 -9.70 2.22 -7.35
C VAL A 135 -8.78 3.42 -7.44
N PRO A 136 -7.56 3.34 -6.89
CA PRO A 136 -6.56 4.37 -7.06
C PRO A 136 -5.86 4.23 -8.41
N GLN A 137 -5.48 5.35 -8.98
CA GLN A 137 -4.74 5.38 -10.24
C GLN A 137 -3.71 6.49 -10.18
N ARG A 138 -2.45 6.14 -10.44
CA ARG A 138 -1.41 7.16 -10.58
C ARG A 138 -1.69 7.98 -11.84
N VAL A 139 -1.57 9.31 -11.72
CA VAL A 139 -1.70 10.23 -12.85
C VAL A 139 -0.37 10.97 -12.99
N ALA A 140 0.16 11.02 -14.21
CA ALA A 140 1.41 11.74 -14.48
C ALA A 140 1.22 13.23 -14.19
N PRO A 141 2.17 13.89 -13.49
CA PRO A 141 2.00 15.30 -13.12
C PRO A 141 1.85 16.24 -14.30
N GLY A 142 2.42 15.93 -15.46
CA GLY A 142 2.25 16.72 -16.66
C GLY A 142 0.81 16.77 -17.16
N PHE A 143 -0.02 15.82 -16.71
CA PHE A 143 -1.43 15.72 -17.08
C PHE A 143 -2.38 16.36 -16.07
N VAL A 144 -1.88 16.87 -14.95
CA VAL A 144 -2.73 17.45 -13.91
C VAL A 144 -2.42 18.94 -13.78
N HIS A 145 -3.41 19.76 -14.07
CA HIS A 145 -3.30 21.22 -13.98
C HIS A 145 -4.21 21.71 -12.87
N VAL A 146 -3.61 22.35 -11.88
CA VAL A 146 -4.32 22.84 -10.70
C VAL A 146 -4.65 24.33 -10.91
N ASP A 147 -5.80 24.76 -10.40
CA ASP A 147 -6.21 26.15 -10.40
C ASP A 147 -5.10 27.05 -9.82
N PRO A 148 -4.53 27.98 -10.61
CA PRO A 148 -3.43 28.82 -10.11
C PRO A 148 -3.87 29.91 -9.15
N THR A 149 -5.18 30.14 -8.97
CA THR A 149 -5.70 31.17 -8.07
C THR A 149 -5.98 30.66 -6.67
N GLY A 150 -5.89 29.34 -6.45
CA GLY A 150 -6.07 28.74 -5.13
C GLY A 150 -4.80 28.85 -4.28
N SER A 151 -4.90 28.39 -3.04
CA SER A 151 -3.76 28.31 -2.15
C SER A 151 -2.71 27.35 -2.71
N PRO A 152 -1.43 27.71 -2.69
CA PRO A 152 -0.41 26.79 -3.18
C PRO A 152 -0.22 25.56 -2.29
N HIS A 153 -0.80 25.53 -1.09
CA HIS A 153 -0.58 24.45 -0.15
C HIS A 153 -1.75 23.49 -0.01
N ARG A 154 -2.97 23.95 -0.31
CA ARG A 154 -4.18 23.20 -0.02
C ARG A 154 -4.97 22.88 -1.28
N LEU A 155 -5.18 21.60 -1.52
CA LEU A 155 -5.98 21.12 -2.64
C LEU A 155 -7.44 21.60 -2.53
N GLY A 156 -7.96 21.70 -1.32
CA GLY A 156 -9.33 22.16 -1.05
C GLY A 156 -9.63 23.61 -1.44
N ASP A 157 -8.62 24.41 -1.70
CA ASP A 157 -8.79 25.80 -2.15
C ASP A 157 -8.84 25.96 -3.66
N UNK A 158 -8.54 24.98 -4.49
CA UNK A 158 -8.57 24.99 -5.82
C UNK A 158 -9.97 24.93 -6.24
N ARG A 159 -10.31 25.71 -7.15
CA ARG A 159 -11.68 25.71 -7.70
C ARG A 159 -11.90 24.54 -8.65
N TYR A 160 -10.86 24.13 -9.35
CA TYR A 160 -10.91 23.05 -10.33
C TYR A 160 -9.55 22.37 -10.45
N ILE A 161 -9.63 21.17 -11.01
CA ILE A 161 -8.43 20.43 -11.46
C ILE A 161 -8.69 19.99 -12.90
N UNK A 162 -7.92 20.12 -13.81
CA UNK A 162 -7.95 19.75 -15.08
C UNK A 162 -7.11 18.63 -15.23
N GLU A 163 -7.47 17.76 -15.79
CA GLU A 163 -6.78 16.52 -16.13
C GLU A 163 -6.81 16.30 -17.63
N LYS A 164 -5.66 16.00 -18.22
CA LYS A 164 -5.58 15.64 -19.64
C LYS A 164 -5.15 14.17 -19.79
N PHE A 165 -5.67 13.50 -20.81
CA PHE A 165 -5.25 12.13 -21.11
C PHE A 165 -5.60 11.78 -22.56
N TRP A 166 -4.82 10.84 -23.10
CA TRP A 166 -5.10 10.24 -24.40
C TRP A 166 -6.00 9.03 -24.19
N THR A 167 -7.03 8.88 -25.05
CA THR A 167 -7.92 7.74 -24.99
C THR A 167 -8.26 7.26 -26.42
N PRO A 168 -8.47 5.96 -26.62
CA PRO A 168 -9.02 5.50 -27.89
C PRO A 168 -10.40 6.11 -28.13
N ILE A 169 -10.67 6.51 -29.36
CA ILE A 169 -11.94 7.12 -29.73
C ILE A 169 -13.09 6.15 -29.45
N LYS A 170 -12.84 4.87 -29.66
CA LYS A 170 -13.86 3.84 -29.44
C LYS A 170 -14.41 3.86 -28.00
N TYR A 171 -13.54 4.11 -27.02
CA TYR A 171 -13.97 4.17 -25.61
C TYR A 171 -14.98 5.29 -25.38
N LEU A 172 -14.76 6.45 -26.02
CA LEU A 172 -15.71 7.56 -25.91
C LEU A 172 -17.02 7.25 -26.65
N GLN A 173 -16.92 6.57 -27.81
CA GLN A 173 -18.09 6.20 -28.58
C GLN A 173 -18.95 5.15 -27.88
N ASP A 174 -18.32 4.28 -27.12
CA ASP A 174 -19.02 3.20 -26.39
C ASP A 174 -19.59 3.70 -25.03
N ASP A 175 -19.10 4.82 -24.49
CA ASP A 175 -19.57 5.36 -23.22
C ASP A 175 -20.94 6.03 -23.42
N PRO A 176 -22.01 5.56 -22.78
CA PRO A 176 -23.35 6.12 -22.98
C PRO A 176 -23.51 7.54 -22.44
N ARG A 177 -22.63 7.99 -21.55
CA ARG A 177 -22.72 9.34 -20.96
C ARG A 177 -22.21 10.41 -21.93
N ILE A 178 -21.41 10.05 -22.92
CA ILE A 178 -20.77 11.01 -23.83
C ILE A 178 -21.78 11.54 -24.82
N GLN A 179 -21.80 12.84 -24.97
CA GLN A 179 -22.64 13.57 -25.92
C GLN A 179 -21.78 14.03 -27.12
N ASN A 180 -22.42 14.44 -28.19
CA ASN A 180 -21.77 15.00 -29.37
C ASN A 180 -20.75 14.05 -30.01
N LYS A 181 -20.97 12.74 -29.91
CA LYS A 181 -20.03 11.70 -30.39
C LYS A 181 -19.65 11.87 -31.86
N LYS A 182 -20.60 12.35 -32.69
CA LYS A 182 -20.39 12.51 -34.12
C LYS A 182 -19.36 13.61 -34.46
N LYS A 183 -19.06 14.50 -33.55
CA LYS A 183 -18.11 15.61 -33.73
C LYS A 183 -16.68 15.20 -33.38
N ILE A 184 -16.51 14.05 -32.75
CA ILE A 184 -15.19 13.63 -32.29
C ILE A 184 -14.33 13.17 -33.47
N UNK A 185 -13.40 13.73 -33.57
CA UNK A 185 -12.50 13.49 -34.52
C UNK A 185 -11.25 13.10 -33.90
N PRO A 186 -10.45 12.30 -34.70
CA PRO A 186 -9.14 11.97 -34.21
C PRO A 186 -8.23 13.20 -34.06
N THR A 187 -7.53 13.24 -32.95
CA THR A 187 -6.58 14.33 -32.71
C THR A 187 -5.32 14.10 -33.55
N GLN A 188 -4.90 15.11 -34.26
CA GLN A 188 -3.59 15.15 -34.89
C GLN A 188 -2.57 15.66 -33.89
N MET A 189 -1.52 14.92 -33.67
CA MET A 189 -0.50 15.24 -32.68
C MET A 189 0.40 16.36 -33.21
N THR A 190 0.13 17.60 -32.78
CA THR A 190 1.04 18.69 -33.03
C THR A 190 2.04 18.82 -31.89
N ARG A 191 3.12 19.52 -32.12
CA ARG A 191 4.15 19.78 -31.11
C ARG A 191 3.58 20.44 -29.85
N GLU A 192 2.59 21.30 -30.02
CA GLU A 192 2.00 22.05 -28.91
C GLU A 192 1.00 21.22 -28.11
N ASP A 193 0.47 20.17 -28.70
CA ASP A 193 -0.62 19.35 -28.12
C ASP A 193 -0.12 18.15 -27.34
N SER A 194 1.16 17.78 -27.46
CA SER A 194 1.73 16.60 -26.82
C SER A 194 2.28 16.90 -25.41
N VAL A 195 1.74 17.92 -24.80
CA VAL A 195 2.13 18.39 -23.47
C VAL A 195 1.99 17.25 -22.47
N GLY A 196 3.09 16.90 -21.86
CA GLY A 196 3.15 15.87 -20.83
C GLY A 196 3.22 14.45 -21.36
N TYR A 197 3.21 14.24 -22.69
CA TYR A 197 3.28 12.87 -23.21
C TYR A 197 3.99 12.84 -24.53
N GLY A 198 5.18 12.43 -24.51
CA GLY A 198 5.85 12.01 -25.71
C GLY A 198 6.60 13.07 -26.47
N GLU A 199 6.16 14.33 -26.53
CA GLU A 199 6.87 15.25 -27.38
C GLU A 199 8.09 15.88 -26.72
N VAL A 200 8.00 16.20 -25.46
CA VAL A 200 9.19 16.60 -24.72
C VAL A 200 10.18 15.43 -24.70
N MET A 201 9.66 14.20 -24.69
CA MET A 201 10.46 12.98 -24.75
C MET A 201 10.83 12.62 -26.19
N GLY A 202 9.92 12.79 -27.16
CA GLY A 202 10.02 12.18 -28.47
C GLY A 202 11.13 12.73 -29.37
N ASP A 203 11.44 14.00 -29.30
CA ASP A 203 12.42 14.59 -30.19
C ASP A 203 13.87 14.31 -29.79
N ARG A 204 14.09 13.87 -28.55
CA ARG A 204 15.46 13.63 -28.05
C ARG A 204 15.84 12.17 -27.99
N TYR A 205 14.93 11.29 -27.61
CA TYR A 205 15.21 9.87 -27.40
C TYR A 205 14.00 9.06 -27.87
N ASP A 206 14.05 8.65 -29.12
CA ASP A 206 12.99 7.83 -29.69
C ASP A 206 13.03 6.42 -29.11
N SER A 207 12.05 6.10 -28.27
CA SER A 207 11.83 4.72 -27.86
C SER A 207 10.80 4.07 -28.79
N SER A 208 10.87 2.74 -28.88
CA SER A 208 9.92 1.99 -29.72
C SER A 208 8.50 2.13 -29.19
N GLU A 209 8.32 2.25 -27.88
CA GLU A 209 6.99 2.45 -27.28
C GLU A 209 6.41 3.82 -27.61
N GLN A 210 7.23 4.87 -27.56
CA GLN A 210 6.79 6.23 -27.91
C GLN A 210 6.46 6.32 -29.40
N GLU A 211 7.26 5.70 -30.25
CA GLU A 211 6.99 5.65 -31.69
C GLU A 211 5.70 4.90 -31.99
N ALA A 212 5.44 3.79 -31.30
CA ALA A 212 4.21 3.03 -31.45
C ALA A 212 2.99 3.85 -31.00
N MET A 213 3.11 4.58 -29.88
CA MET A 213 2.02 5.45 -29.39
C MET A 213 1.76 6.60 -30.39
N ARG A 214 2.80 7.21 -30.91
CA ARG A 214 2.69 8.27 -31.91
C ARG A 214 2.03 7.75 -33.19
N GLU A 215 2.35 6.57 -33.64
CA GLU A 215 1.73 5.91 -34.77
C GLU A 215 0.21 5.67 -34.57
N UNK A 216 -0.04 5.34 -33.44
CA UNK A 216 -1.31 5.13 -33.05
C UNK A 216 -2.16 6.33 -33.11
N ILE A 217 -1.61 7.34 -32.67
CA ILE A 217 -2.28 8.63 -32.71
C ILE A 217 -2.41 9.15 -34.14
N ASP A 218 -1.35 9.09 -34.88
CA ASP A 218 -1.34 9.52 -36.29
C ASP A 218 -2.32 8.73 -37.17
N ASN A 219 -2.57 7.48 -36.83
CA ASN A 219 -3.55 6.64 -37.56
C ASN A 219 -5.00 6.98 -37.19
N GLY A 220 -5.20 7.92 -36.29
CA GLY A 220 -6.55 8.38 -35.97
C GLY A 220 -7.30 7.53 -34.96
N GLU A 221 -6.58 6.76 -34.16
CA GLU A 221 -7.21 5.87 -33.19
C GLU A 221 -7.44 6.55 -31.84
N PHE A 222 -6.75 7.67 -31.57
CA PHE A 222 -6.72 8.31 -30.26
C PHE A 222 -7.17 9.76 -30.33
N VAL A 223 -7.64 10.25 -29.18
CA VAL A 223 -8.05 11.63 -29.02
C VAL A 223 -7.58 12.14 -27.66
N LEU A 224 -7.21 13.42 -27.60
CA LEU A 224 -6.81 14.08 -26.37
C LEU A 224 -8.05 14.63 -25.67
N VAL A 225 -8.25 14.24 -24.43
CA VAL A 225 -9.40 14.59 -23.61
C VAL A 225 -8.95 15.52 -22.48
N GLU A 226 -9.71 16.56 -22.23
CA GLU A 226 -9.61 17.40 -21.04
C GLU A 226 -10.79 17.07 -20.13
N ARG A 227 -10.49 16.65 -18.90
CA ARG A 227 -11.50 16.33 -17.90
C ARG A 227 -11.38 17.33 -16.76
N TRP A 228 -12.43 18.12 -16.59
CA TRP A 228 -12.47 19.17 -15.59
C TRP A 228 -13.27 18.71 -14.40
N HIS A 229 -12.64 18.71 -13.23
CA HIS A 229 -13.30 18.49 -11.95
C HIS A 229 -13.61 19.87 -11.38
N ASN A 230 -14.84 20.33 -11.54
CA ASN A 230 -15.25 21.66 -11.10
C ASN A 230 -15.82 21.58 -9.70
N ARG A 231 -15.04 22.04 -8.72
CA ARG A 231 -15.41 21.95 -7.32
C ARG A 231 -16.57 22.89 -6.95
N MET A 232 -16.57 24.09 -7.51
CA MET A 232 -17.56 25.09 -7.14
C MET A 232 -18.97 24.70 -7.58
N GLU A 233 -19.08 24.18 -8.79
CA GLU A 233 -20.36 23.78 -9.37
C GLU A 233 -20.67 22.30 -9.12
N ARG A 234 -19.71 21.55 -8.60
CA ARG A 234 -19.81 20.10 -8.35
C ARG A 234 -20.17 19.35 -9.62
N ARG A 235 -19.44 19.63 -10.69
CA ARG A 235 -19.67 19.06 -12.00
C ARG A 235 -18.39 18.45 -12.57
N GLU A 236 -18.57 17.42 -13.36
CA GLU A 236 -17.52 16.84 -14.20
C GLU A 236 -17.81 17.25 -15.63
N VAL A 237 -16.85 17.94 -16.26
CA VAL A 237 -17.00 18.42 -17.63
C VAL A 237 -15.82 17.89 -18.43
N MET A 238 -16.10 17.29 -19.59
CA MET A 238 -15.07 16.76 -20.47
C MET A 238 -15.15 17.46 -21.83
N PHE A 239 -14.01 17.89 -22.32
CA PHE A 239 -13.82 18.39 -23.65
C PHE A 239 -12.88 17.46 -24.41
N VAL A 240 -13.10 17.36 -25.71
CA VAL A 240 -12.23 16.61 -26.60
C VAL A 240 -11.60 17.62 -27.55
N GLN A 241 -10.31 17.46 -27.83
CA GLN A 241 -9.60 18.38 -28.73
C GLN A 241 -10.30 18.43 -30.10
N GLY A 242 -10.54 19.64 -30.57
CA GLY A 242 -11.20 19.90 -31.85
C GLY A 242 -12.71 19.97 -31.78
N VAL A 243 -13.32 19.81 -30.60
CA VAL A 243 -14.77 19.94 -30.39
C VAL A 243 -15.00 21.07 -29.38
N ASP A 244 -15.73 22.07 -29.76
CA ASP A 244 -15.97 23.25 -28.90
C ASP A 244 -16.99 22.95 -27.79
N GLU A 245 -17.97 22.09 -28.07
CA GLU A 245 -18.96 21.69 -27.06
C GLU A 245 -18.44 20.56 -26.17
N PRO A 246 -18.87 20.55 -24.90
CA PRO A 246 -18.43 19.46 -24.03
C PRO A 246 -18.97 18.08 -24.48
N UNK A 247 -18.14 17.23 -24.22
CA UNK A 247 -18.42 15.95 -24.51
C UNK A 247 -19.18 15.32 -23.47
N LEU A 248 -18.89 15.81 -22.20
CA LEU A 248 -19.58 15.41 -20.99
C LEU A 248 -19.80 16.64 -20.11
N ASP A 249 -20.99 16.79 -19.56
CA ASP A 249 -21.27 17.84 -18.57
C ASP A 249 -22.37 17.29 -17.65
N VAL A 250 -21.94 16.72 -16.52
CA VAL A 250 -22.82 16.00 -15.59
C VAL A 250 -22.50 16.42 -14.17
N PRO A 251 -23.41 16.20 -13.22
CA PRO A 251 -23.04 16.30 -11.81
C PRO A 251 -21.85 15.39 -11.52
N HIS A 252 -20.91 15.88 -10.71
CA HIS A 252 -19.71 15.07 -10.42
C HIS A 252 -20.12 13.74 -9.78
N PRO A 253 -19.51 12.60 -10.18
CA PRO A 253 -19.87 11.31 -9.61
C PRO A 253 -19.74 11.23 -8.10
N PHE A 254 -18.83 12.01 -7.51
CA PHE A 254 -18.61 12.00 -6.06
C PHE A 254 -19.24 13.20 -5.36
N ARG A 255 -20.22 13.82 -5.99
CA ARG A 255 -21.10 14.79 -5.36
C ARG A 255 -22.05 14.09 -4.40
N LYS A 256 -22.32 14.68 -3.26
CA LYS A 256 -23.31 14.15 -2.33
C LYS A 256 -24.70 14.15 -2.96
N MET A 257 -25.41 13.05 -2.75
CA MET A 257 -26.79 12.88 -3.22
C MET A 257 -27.64 12.41 -2.05
N ILE A 258 -28.92 12.74 -2.10
CA ILE A 258 -29.96 12.24 -1.17
C ILE A 258 -30.85 11.29 -1.97
N PHE A 259 -30.98 10.05 -1.49
CA PHE A 259 -31.77 9.02 -2.17
C PHE A 259 -33.05 8.74 -1.37
N PRO A 260 -34.22 8.71 -2.02
CA PRO A 260 -35.45 8.34 -1.31
C PRO A 260 -35.44 6.85 -0.98
N GLN A 261 -36.10 6.50 0.09
CA GLN A 261 -36.31 5.10 0.47
C GLN A 261 -37.36 4.47 -0.43
N VAL A 262 -37.12 3.23 -0.86
CA VAL A 262 -38.13 2.44 -1.58
C VAL A 262 -39.18 2.03 -0.57
N THR A 263 -40.42 2.28 -0.91
CA THR A 263 -41.55 1.92 -0.06
C THR A 263 -42.41 0.86 -0.74
N ASP A 264 -43.01 -0.01 0.06
CA ASP A 264 -43.98 -0.99 -0.42
C ASP A 264 -45.36 -0.31 -0.69
N MET A 265 -46.34 -1.10 -1.07
CA MET A 265 -47.67 -0.60 -1.40
C MET A 265 -48.39 0.00 -0.17
N LEU A 266 -47.89 -0.28 1.03
CA LEU A 266 -48.46 0.23 2.29
C LEU A 266 -47.64 1.40 2.87
N GLY A 267 -46.62 1.79 2.20
CA GLY A 267 -45.75 2.91 2.61
C GLY A 267 -44.62 2.58 3.60
N UNK A 268 -44.22 1.42 3.88
CA UNK A 268 -43.24 1.03 4.69
C UNK A 268 -42.04 0.87 3.88
N PRO A 269 -41.13 1.29 4.53
CA PRO A 269 -39.86 1.12 3.81
C PRO A 269 -39.48 -0.33 3.59
N VAL A 270 -39.01 -0.64 2.40
CA VAL A 270 -38.52 -1.97 2.07
C VAL A 270 -37.08 -2.11 2.63
N UNK A 271 -36.77 -3.05 3.30
CA UNK A 271 -35.54 -3.22 3.90
C UNK A 271 -34.92 -4.31 3.17
N ASP A 272 -33.67 -4.14 3.11
CA ASP A 272 -32.83 -5.22 2.59
C ASP A 272 -32.69 -6.35 3.62
N UNK A 273 -32.55 -7.33 3.35
CA UNK A 273 -32.39 -8.39 4.19
C UNK A 273 -31.00 -8.75 4.19
N ASP A 274 -30.46 -9.16 5.22
CA ASP A 274 -29.15 -9.75 5.40
C ASP A 274 -29.09 -11.13 4.70
N PRO A 275 -28.16 -11.34 3.79
CA PRO A 275 -28.13 -12.59 3.02
C PRO A 275 -27.80 -13.83 3.84
N ILE A 276 -27.28 -13.67 5.06
CA ILE A 276 -26.90 -14.79 5.93
C ILE A 276 -28.00 -15.02 7.00
N THR A 277 -28.41 -13.95 7.68
CA THR A 277 -29.38 -14.07 8.78
C THR A 277 -30.84 -13.90 8.35
N GLY A 278 -31.08 -13.27 7.19
CA GLY A 278 -32.43 -12.96 6.74
C GLY A 278 -33.11 -11.84 7.51
N GLU A 279 -32.41 -11.19 8.42
CA GLU A 279 -32.95 -10.09 9.20
C GLU A 279 -32.99 -8.80 8.39
N PRO A 280 -34.00 -7.94 8.59
CA PRO A 280 -34.02 -6.65 7.89
C PRO A 280 -32.84 -5.79 8.35
N THR A 281 -32.12 -5.25 7.41
CA THR A 281 -30.99 -4.36 7.67
C THR A 281 -31.41 -2.90 7.43
N GLU A 282 -30.75 -2.23 6.51
CA GLU A 282 -31.04 -0.84 6.21
C GLU A 282 -32.16 -0.72 5.19
N PRO A 283 -32.92 0.36 5.17
CA PRO A 283 -33.94 0.56 4.14
C PRO A 283 -33.29 0.61 2.74
N THR A 284 -33.91 -0.05 1.78
CA THR A 284 -33.48 -0.02 0.37
C THR A 284 -33.64 1.40 -0.18
N LEU A 285 -32.61 1.93 -0.82
CA LEU A 285 -32.62 3.27 -1.39
C LEU A 285 -32.83 3.21 -2.90
N ASP A 286 -33.60 4.19 -3.40
CA ASP A 286 -33.82 4.36 -4.84
C ASP A 286 -32.68 5.19 -5.42
N LEU A 287 -31.67 4.50 -5.95
CA LEU A 287 -30.48 5.16 -6.47
C LEU A 287 -30.72 5.87 -7.82
N GLU A 288 -31.85 5.57 -8.49
CA GLU A 288 -32.17 6.21 -9.77
C GLU A 288 -32.79 7.60 -9.59
N ASN A 289 -33.48 7.83 -8.48
CA ASN A 289 -34.23 9.07 -8.21
C ASN A 289 -33.58 9.92 -7.13
N GLY A 290 -32.25 9.95 -7.07
CA GLY A 290 -31.52 10.78 -6.14
C GLY A 290 -31.55 12.26 -6.49
N GLU A 291 -31.45 13.10 -5.46
CA GLU A 291 -31.43 14.57 -5.61
C GLU A 291 -30.07 15.17 -5.20
N UNK A 292 -29.57 15.98 -5.83
CA UNK A 292 -28.40 16.59 -5.56
C UNK A 292 -28.48 17.19 -4.24
N ALA A 293 -27.64 16.94 -3.43
CA ALA A 293 -27.42 17.57 -2.13
C ALA A 293 -26.20 18.50 -2.22
N SER A 294 -26.09 19.40 -1.27
CA SER A 294 -24.90 20.24 -1.19
C SER A 294 -23.75 19.43 -0.58
N GLY A 295 -22.54 19.59 -1.12
CA GLY A 295 -21.33 18.98 -0.58
C GLY A 295 -20.73 17.91 -1.48
N TRP A 296 -19.62 17.39 -0.99
CA TRP A 296 -18.80 16.37 -1.65
C TRP A 296 -18.69 15.15 -0.75
N LEU A 297 -18.52 13.97 -1.34
CA LEU A 297 -18.21 12.76 -0.58
C LEU A 297 -16.80 12.87 0.02
N VAL A 298 -15.86 13.42 -0.74
CA VAL A 298 -14.48 13.61 -0.27
C VAL A 298 -14.33 15.00 0.35
N GLU A 299 -13.66 15.06 1.47
CA GLU A 299 -13.55 16.26 2.29
C GLU A 299 -12.95 17.46 1.54
N GLN A 300 -11.93 17.22 0.70
CA GLN A 300 -11.26 18.28 -0.04
C GLN A 300 -11.95 18.64 -1.36
N GLY A 301 -12.98 17.92 -1.71
CA GLY A 301 -13.79 18.21 -2.90
C GLY A 301 -13.24 17.71 -4.22
N PHE A 302 -12.17 16.94 -4.20
CA PHE A 302 -11.58 16.33 -5.40
C PHE A 302 -11.24 14.87 -5.13
N PRO A 303 -11.40 13.98 -6.13
CA PRO A 303 -11.01 12.59 -5.97
C PRO A 303 -9.52 12.38 -6.22
N PHE A 304 -8.70 13.30 -5.75
CA PHE A 304 -7.25 13.30 -5.92
C PHE A 304 -6.58 13.36 -4.57
N ALA A 305 -5.46 12.66 -4.45
CA ALA A 305 -4.50 12.84 -3.36
C ALA A 305 -3.16 13.23 -3.97
N ALA A 306 -2.48 14.16 -3.30
CA ALA A 306 -1.19 14.68 -3.75
C ALA A 306 -0.14 14.43 -2.67
N ILE A 307 1.07 14.03 -3.10
CA ILE A 307 2.22 13.95 -2.20
C ILE A 307 3.25 14.98 -2.61
N LYS A 308 3.77 15.72 -1.61
CA LYS A 308 4.82 16.72 -1.75
C LYS A 308 5.87 16.50 -0.67
N PHE A 309 7.14 16.58 -1.05
CA PHE A 309 8.24 16.55 -0.08
C PHE A 309 8.75 17.94 0.23
N ASP A 310 8.44 18.93 -0.58
CA ASP A 310 8.92 20.29 -0.47
C ASP A 310 7.76 21.27 -0.59
N LEU A 311 8.00 22.52 -0.23
CA LEU A 311 7.00 23.57 -0.23
C LEU A 311 7.42 24.68 -1.18
N SER A 312 6.43 25.39 -1.72
CA SER A 312 6.64 26.58 -2.53
C SER A 312 5.85 27.75 -1.95
N GLN A 313 6.40 28.94 -2.07
CA GLN A 313 5.72 30.15 -1.65
C GLN A 313 4.56 30.50 -2.60
N GLU A 314 4.68 30.17 -3.88
CA GLU A 314 3.82 30.75 -4.91
C GLU A 314 3.12 29.73 -5.81
N SER A 315 3.36 28.43 -5.64
CA SER A 315 2.80 27.43 -6.54
C SER A 315 2.40 26.16 -5.79
N PHE A 316 1.34 25.51 -6.26
CA PHE A 316 0.99 24.17 -5.75
C PHE A 316 2.11 23.16 -6.06
N TYR A 317 2.78 23.33 -7.20
CA TYR A 317 3.93 22.51 -7.57
C TYR A 317 5.21 23.16 -7.03
N PRO A 318 5.82 22.64 -5.96
CA PRO A 318 7.13 23.11 -5.55
C PRO A 318 8.19 22.65 -6.53
N LEU A 319 9.40 23.13 -6.35
CA LEU A 319 10.53 22.63 -7.12
C LEU A 319 10.71 21.14 -6.84
N GLY A 320 10.98 20.33 -7.86
CA GLY A 320 11.22 18.90 -7.67
C GLY A 320 12.38 18.68 -6.71
N HIS A 321 12.26 17.69 -5.84
CA HIS A 321 13.27 17.41 -4.82
C HIS A 321 14.66 17.22 -5.44
N LEU A 322 14.73 16.51 -6.56
CA LEU A 322 16.00 16.23 -7.24
C LEU A 322 16.54 17.41 -8.03
N ARG A 323 15.70 18.44 -8.30
CA ARG A 323 16.17 19.65 -8.97
C ARG A 323 17.27 20.35 -8.16
N TYR A 324 17.21 20.26 -6.83
CA TYR A 324 18.19 20.90 -5.95
C TYR A 324 19.59 20.36 -6.15
N ILE A 325 19.73 19.12 -6.66
CA ILE A 325 21.05 18.54 -6.90
C ILE A 325 21.39 18.43 -8.40
N GLU A 326 20.56 18.97 -9.29
CA GLU A 326 20.78 18.84 -10.74
C GLU A 326 22.09 19.47 -11.17
N ASP A 327 22.40 20.67 -10.67
CA ASP A 327 23.63 21.35 -11.04
C ASP A 327 24.86 20.63 -10.53
N ILE A 328 24.77 20.03 -9.34
CA ILE A 328 25.84 19.20 -8.76
C ILE A 328 25.99 17.92 -9.58
N GLN A 329 24.91 17.29 -9.99
CA GLN A 329 24.91 16.12 -10.87
C GLN A 329 25.63 16.44 -12.19
N ASN A 330 25.32 17.58 -12.79
CA ASN A 330 25.97 18.00 -14.05
C ASN A 330 27.46 18.28 -13.85
N ALA A 331 27.85 18.87 -12.71
CA ALA A 331 29.25 19.11 -12.38
C ALA A 331 29.99 17.81 -12.18
N ILE A 332 29.36 16.80 -11.53
CA ILE A 332 29.94 15.47 -11.34
C ILE A 332 30.19 14.81 -12.71
N ILE A 333 29.21 14.88 -13.61
CA ILE A 333 29.34 14.31 -14.96
C ILE A 333 30.53 14.93 -15.68
N GLU A 334 30.66 16.26 -15.62
CA GLU A 334 31.76 16.96 -16.25
C GLU A 334 33.11 16.56 -15.64
N GLN A 335 33.22 16.53 -14.32
CA GLN A 335 34.46 16.19 -13.65
C GLN A 335 34.86 14.72 -13.85
N VAL A 336 33.91 13.81 -13.83
CA VAL A 336 34.16 12.38 -14.10
C VAL A 336 34.63 12.21 -15.54
N SER A 337 34.01 12.90 -16.49
CA SER A 337 34.40 12.84 -17.92
C SER A 337 35.80 13.38 -18.12
N ARG A 338 36.16 14.49 -17.55
CA ARG A 338 37.49 15.05 -17.59
C ARG A 338 38.50 14.15 -16.94
N UNK A 339 38.22 13.58 -16.01
CA UNK A 339 39.03 12.71 -15.31
C UNK A 339 39.29 11.45 -16.09
N UNK A 340 38.39 11.11 -16.73
CA UNK A 340 38.49 10.04 -17.63
C UNK A 340 39.32 10.32 -18.78
N ASP A 341 39.13 11.52 -19.35
CA ASP A 341 39.95 12.01 -20.46
C ASP A 341 41.40 12.23 -20.07
N MET A 342 41.67 12.82 -18.99
CA MET A 342 43.04 12.99 -18.48
C MET A 342 43.78 11.66 -18.29
N UNK A 343 43.04 10.96 -17.83
CA UNK A 343 43.47 9.66 -17.63
C UNK A 343 43.90 8.99 -18.91
N LYS A 344 43.23 9.16 -19.92
CA LYS A 344 43.59 8.70 -21.27
C LYS A 344 44.81 9.43 -21.84
N ARG A 345 44.89 10.71 -21.62
CA ARG A 345 45.99 11.53 -22.08
C ARG A 345 47.29 11.26 -21.34
N THR A 346 47.22 10.93 -20.07
CA THR A 346 48.42 10.60 -19.27
C THR A 346 48.91 9.17 -19.51
N SER A 347 48.05 8.30 -20.10
CA SER A 347 48.49 7.01 -20.56
C SER A 347 49.36 7.20 -21.81
N ARG A 348 50.30 6.34 -21.96
CA ARG A 348 51.43 6.39 -22.90
C ARG A 348 51.12 7.00 -24.28
N MET A 349 51.65 8.18 -24.54
CA MET A 349 51.73 8.75 -25.88
C MET A 349 53.22 8.80 -26.24
N THR A 350 53.56 8.26 -27.37
CA THR A 350 54.94 8.18 -27.84
C THR A 350 55.08 8.98 -29.14
N ALA A 351 56.00 9.94 -29.16
CA ALA A 351 56.37 10.63 -30.39
C ALA A 351 57.52 9.92 -31.04
N ILE A 352 57.42 9.67 -32.33
CA ILE A 352 58.47 9.03 -33.12
C ILE A 352 58.75 9.92 -34.31
N ARG A 353 60.06 10.00 -34.67
CA ARG A 353 60.47 10.77 -35.84
C ARG A 353 59.84 10.12 -37.07
N SER A 354 59.26 10.92 -37.96
CA SER A 354 58.54 10.41 -39.14
C SER A 354 59.44 9.55 -40.02
N SER A 355 60.70 9.92 -40.18
CA SER A 355 61.65 9.14 -40.98
C SER A 355 61.96 7.75 -40.44
N GLU A 356 61.95 7.60 -39.09
CA GLU A 356 62.10 6.28 -38.45
C GLU A 356 60.85 5.40 -38.69
N LEU A 357 59.67 5.99 -38.61
CA LEU A 357 58.44 5.26 -38.85
C LEU A 357 58.29 4.83 -40.31
N GLU A 358 58.75 5.67 -41.26
CA GLU A 358 58.72 5.33 -42.68
C GLU A 358 59.70 4.22 -43.00
N ASN A 359 60.92 4.23 -42.39
CA ASN A 359 61.96 3.22 -42.62
C ASN A 359 61.63 1.87 -41.96
N ASN A 360 60.84 1.89 -40.83
CA ASN A 360 60.48 0.67 -40.14
C ASN A 360 59.02 0.80 -39.57
N PRO A 361 58.07 0.51 -40.42
CA PRO A 361 56.63 0.63 -39.94
C PRO A 361 56.27 -0.30 -38.77
N GLU A 362 57.05 -1.37 -38.54
CA GLU A 362 56.78 -2.30 -37.44
C GLU A 362 56.92 -1.62 -36.07
N ILE A 363 57.72 -0.56 -35.96
CA ILE A 363 57.89 0.19 -34.70
C ILE A 363 56.58 0.73 -34.25
N GLY A 364 55.76 1.28 -35.14
CA GLY A 364 54.42 1.80 -34.82
C GLY A 364 53.50 0.71 -34.27
N GLU A 365 53.53 -0.46 -34.86
CA GLU A 365 52.74 -1.61 -34.41
C GLU A 365 53.18 -2.09 -33.04
N ILE A 366 54.47 -2.24 -32.79
CA ILE A 366 55.00 -2.72 -31.51
C ILE A 366 54.69 -1.73 -30.40
N LEU A 367 54.83 -0.43 -30.65
CA LEU A 367 54.52 0.62 -29.68
C LEU A 367 53.02 0.67 -29.41
N ARG A 368 52.17 0.42 -30.41
CA ARG A 368 50.73 0.43 -30.27
C ARG A 368 50.22 -0.76 -29.45
N THR A 369 50.73 -1.98 -29.72
CA THR A 369 50.29 -3.19 -29.05
C THR A 369 50.86 -3.36 -27.64
N GLY A 370 52.07 -2.79 -27.38
CA GLY A 370 52.65 -2.77 -26.03
C GLY A 370 52.98 -4.13 -25.46
N ARG A 371 53.41 -5.09 -26.33
CA ARG A 371 53.73 -6.44 -25.85
C ARG A 371 55.04 -6.44 -25.04
N UNK A 372 55.10 -6.98 -24.21
CA UNK A 372 56.17 -7.04 -23.34
C UNK A 372 57.24 -7.90 -23.95
N GLY A 373 58.39 -7.62 -23.64
CA GLY A 373 59.58 -8.33 -24.04
C GLY A 373 59.99 -8.18 -25.50
N GLU A 374 59.29 -7.33 -26.22
CA GLU A 374 59.71 -7.09 -27.64
C GLU A 374 60.81 -6.05 -27.73
N PHE A 375 61.65 -6.22 -28.70
CA PHE A 375 62.80 -5.31 -28.98
C PHE A 375 62.46 -4.44 -30.16
N ILE A 376 62.78 -3.17 -30.07
CA ILE A 376 62.63 -2.19 -31.14
C ILE A 376 63.98 -1.74 -31.58
N GLY A 377 64.30 -1.97 -32.87
CA GLY A 377 65.51 -1.47 -33.45
C GLY A 377 65.31 -0.10 -34.05
N VAL A 378 66.11 0.87 -33.62
CA VAL A 378 66.03 2.26 -34.11
C VAL A 378 67.48 2.68 -34.45
N GLU A 379 67.62 3.52 -35.49
CA GLU A 379 68.92 4.05 -35.88
C GLU A 379 69.43 5.11 -34.92
N ASP A 380 68.51 5.87 -34.33
CA ASP A 380 68.80 6.92 -33.37
C ASP A 380 67.88 6.78 -32.17
N LEU A 381 68.41 6.52 -30.98
CA LEU A 381 67.63 6.35 -29.76
C LEU A 381 66.84 7.60 -29.36
N SER A 382 67.30 8.76 -29.84
CA SER A 382 66.58 10.01 -29.57
C SER A 382 65.36 10.22 -30.46
N SER A 383 65.14 9.35 -31.48
CA SER A 383 64.07 9.47 -32.44
C SER A 383 62.67 9.05 -31.83
N ILE A 384 62.69 8.38 -30.70
CA ILE A 384 61.48 7.94 -29.98
C ILE A 384 61.49 8.61 -28.61
N ARG A 385 60.41 9.29 -28.31
CA ARG A 385 60.27 9.97 -27.02
C ARG A 385 58.89 9.74 -26.46
N GLU A 386 58.79 9.34 -25.21
CA GLU A 386 57.54 9.27 -24.50
C GLU A 386 57.12 10.67 -24.11
N LEU A 387 55.90 11.07 -24.53
CA LEU A 387 55.36 12.38 -24.21
C LEU A 387 54.68 12.32 -22.83
N ASN A 388 55.07 13.23 -21.98
CA ASN A 388 54.54 13.32 -20.63
C ASN A 388 53.58 14.50 -20.57
N TRP A 389 52.32 14.20 -20.47
CA TRP A 389 51.25 15.21 -20.35
C TRP A 389 50.96 15.61 -18.90
N GLY A 390 51.78 15.14 -17.97
CA GLY A 390 51.60 15.40 -16.55
C GLY A 390 50.72 14.33 -15.89
N SER A 391 50.43 14.51 -14.65
CA SER A 391 49.57 13.62 -13.88
C SER A 391 48.25 14.32 -13.56
N VAL A 392 47.22 13.54 -13.18
CA VAL A 392 45.95 14.08 -12.74
C VAL A 392 46.22 14.80 -11.41
N PRO A 393 45.88 16.10 -11.27
CA PRO A 393 46.08 16.81 -9.99
C PRO A 393 45.28 16.20 -8.88
N GLY A 394 45.83 16.16 -7.65
CA GLY A 394 45.19 15.65 -6.48
C GLY A 394 43.93 16.44 -6.11
N ASP A 395 43.90 17.71 -6.45
CA ASP A 395 42.74 18.61 -6.19
C ASP A 395 41.47 18.15 -6.91
N VAL A 396 41.61 17.43 -8.05
CA VAL A 396 40.47 16.89 -8.79
C VAL A 396 39.70 15.88 -7.91
N TYR A 397 40.42 15.01 -7.20
CA TYR A 397 39.81 14.03 -6.30
C TYR A 397 39.13 14.72 -5.12
N ASN A 398 39.75 15.75 -4.54
CA ASN A 398 39.19 16.52 -3.44
C ASN A 398 37.93 17.25 -3.87
N TYR A 399 37.94 17.84 -5.05
CA TYR A 399 36.79 18.53 -5.61
C TYR A 399 35.62 17.55 -5.85
N PHE A 400 35.94 16.37 -6.37
CA PHE A 400 34.95 15.30 -6.61
C PHE A 400 34.31 14.84 -5.29
N GLN A 401 35.14 14.64 -4.24
CA GLN A 401 34.63 14.25 -2.92
C GLN A 401 33.76 15.35 -2.32
N MET A 402 34.11 16.61 -2.50
CA MET A 402 33.31 17.74 -2.05
C MET A 402 31.94 17.74 -2.72
N MET A 403 31.89 17.53 -4.05
CA MET A 403 30.62 17.47 -4.78
C MET A 403 29.77 16.28 -4.34
N MET A 404 30.40 15.13 -4.09
CA MET A 404 29.68 13.94 -3.59
C MET A 404 29.12 14.22 -2.20
N GLY A 405 29.85 14.93 -1.35
CA GLY A 405 29.39 15.36 -0.04
C GLY A 405 28.19 16.29 -0.11
N MET A 406 28.21 17.20 -1.04
CA MET A 406 27.09 18.11 -1.27
C MET A 406 25.83 17.38 -1.75
N UNK A 407 25.94 16.44 -2.49
CA UNK A 407 24.93 15.68 -2.95
C UNK A 407 24.25 15.02 -1.91
N GLN A 408 25.09 14.45 -1.03
CA GLN A 408 24.60 13.76 0.14
C GLN A 408 23.93 14.70 1.14
N GLU A 409 24.49 15.82 1.37
CA GLU A 409 23.92 16.83 2.26
C GLU A 409 22.53 17.28 1.81
N ILE A 410 22.38 17.54 0.57
CA ILE A 410 21.10 18.00 -0.01
C ILE A 410 20.08 16.87 -0.08
N UNK A 411 20.49 15.78 -0.55
CA UNK A 411 19.69 14.77 -0.76
C UNK A 411 19.48 14.02 0.41
N ALA A 412 20.04 14.30 1.47
CA ALA A 412 20.01 13.70 2.80
C ALA A 412 19.17 12.42 3.00
N UNK A 413 19.20 11.89 2.18
CA UNK A 413 18.58 10.67 2.14
C UNK A 413 19.49 9.53 2.33
N UNK A 414 20.63 9.75 2.12
CA UNK A 414 21.48 8.81 2.14
C UNK A 414 22.18 8.86 3.33
N PRO A 415 21.99 7.95 4.12
CA PRO A 415 22.92 7.86 5.22
C PRO A 415 24.34 7.59 4.68
N GLN A 416 25.25 8.27 5.25
CA GLN A 416 26.64 8.08 4.82
C GLN A 416 27.14 6.68 5.11
N UNK A 417 27.69 6.28 4.30
CA UNK A 417 28.34 5.09 4.43
C UNK A 417 29.20 5.22 5.58
N PRO A 418 29.52 4.13 6.31
CA PRO A 418 30.45 4.13 7.41
C PRO A 418 31.87 4.43 6.94
N GLY A 419 32.49 5.36 7.59
CA GLY A 419 33.88 5.75 7.33
C GLY A 419 34.10 7.06 6.61
N ASP A 420 33.05 7.74 6.18
CA ASP A 420 33.20 9.00 5.45
C ASP A 420 33.28 10.24 6.36
N SER A 421 33.15 10.07 7.67
CA SER A 421 33.21 11.19 8.62
C SER A 421 34.51 11.17 9.40
N GLU A 422 35.13 12.33 9.56
CA GLU A 422 36.43 12.47 10.22
C GLU A 422 36.33 12.36 11.73
N THR A 423 35.18 12.69 12.33
CA THR A 423 34.98 12.65 13.79
C THR A 423 33.65 11.99 14.13
N ALA A 424 33.56 11.44 15.34
CA ALA A 424 32.30 10.86 15.85
C ALA A 424 31.19 11.92 15.98
N THR A 425 31.57 13.18 16.25
CA THR A 425 30.61 14.28 16.34
C THR A 425 30.02 14.60 14.96
N GLU A 426 30.85 14.65 13.94
CA GLU A 426 30.40 14.88 12.56
C GLU A 426 29.50 13.74 12.07
N ALA A 427 29.87 12.49 12.37
CA ALA A 427 29.05 11.32 12.06
C ALA A 427 27.69 11.40 12.74
N SER A 428 27.66 11.85 14.00
CA SER A 428 26.43 12.01 14.77
C SER A 428 25.52 13.10 14.16
N ILE A 429 26.10 14.23 13.74
CA ILE A 429 25.35 15.33 13.11
C ILE A 429 24.77 14.88 11.77
N VAL A 430 25.55 14.19 10.96
CA VAL A 430 25.10 13.69 9.65
C VAL A 430 24.02 12.63 9.85
N ALA A 431 24.16 11.73 10.82
CA ALA A 431 23.15 10.72 11.12
C ALA A 431 21.83 11.38 11.58
N ALA A 432 21.92 12.43 12.40
CA ALA A 432 20.75 13.19 12.84
C ALA A 432 20.05 13.87 11.65
N ALA A 433 20.81 14.46 10.76
CA ALA A 433 20.26 15.10 9.57
C ALA A 433 19.55 14.10 8.62
N UNK A 434 20.00 13.14 8.54
CA UNK A 434 19.52 12.12 7.75
C UNK A 434 18.23 11.62 8.23
N GLN A 435 18.29 11.47 9.56
CA GLN A 435 17.09 11.01 10.23
C GLN A 435 15.97 12.05 10.15
N ILE A 436 16.28 13.31 10.37
CA ILE A 436 15.30 14.39 10.29
C ILE A 436 14.67 14.43 8.89
N ASN A 437 15.46 14.38 7.85
CA ASN A 437 14.95 14.40 6.49
C ASN A 437 14.14 13.14 6.17
N GLY A 438 14.59 11.98 6.62
CA GLY A 438 13.85 10.72 6.45
C GLY A 438 12.50 10.76 7.15
N ASN A 439 12.45 11.33 8.36
CA ASN A 439 11.19 11.47 9.09
C ASN A 439 10.23 12.43 8.39
N TRP A 440 10.73 13.51 7.82
CA TRP A 440 9.93 14.46 7.06
C TRP A 440 9.31 13.80 5.84
N MET A 441 10.09 13.06 5.10
CA MET A 441 9.62 12.34 3.90
C MET A 441 8.64 11.25 4.27
N GLU A 442 8.92 10.50 5.34
CA GLU A 442 8.03 9.45 5.83
C GLU A 442 6.68 10.02 6.26
N ALA A 443 6.67 11.16 6.94
CA ALA A 443 5.43 11.82 7.35
C ALA A 443 4.57 12.16 6.12
N ALA A 444 5.21 12.63 5.04
CA ALA A 444 4.51 12.92 3.78
C ALA A 444 3.93 11.65 3.16
N VAL A 445 4.67 10.54 3.18
CA VAL A 445 4.21 9.25 2.66
C VAL A 445 3.02 8.75 3.48
N ASN A 446 3.12 8.80 4.80
CA ASN A 446 2.05 8.36 5.70
C ASN A 446 0.77 9.17 5.49
N GLU A 447 0.89 10.48 5.41
CA GLU A 447 -0.25 11.37 5.14
C GLU A 447 -0.89 11.07 3.78
N PHE A 448 -0.08 10.75 2.78
CA PHE A 448 -0.55 10.40 1.45
C PHE A 448 -1.41 9.13 1.49
N TYR A 449 -0.92 8.07 2.15
CA TYR A 449 -1.70 6.84 2.33
C TYR A 449 -3.00 7.12 3.10
N GLU A 450 -2.91 7.89 4.18
CA GLU A 450 -4.09 8.25 4.99
C GLU A 450 -5.14 8.96 4.14
N ASN A 451 -4.72 9.91 3.32
CA ASN A 451 -5.64 10.68 2.48
C ASN A 451 -6.30 9.80 1.42
N ILE A 452 -5.55 8.88 0.80
CA ILE A 452 -6.11 7.96 -0.19
C ILE A 452 -7.15 7.05 0.45
N VAL A 453 -6.82 6.43 1.58
CA VAL A 453 -7.73 5.50 2.26
C VAL A 453 -8.96 6.26 2.78
N ARG A 454 -8.76 7.43 3.38
CA ARG A 454 -9.87 8.26 3.86
C ARG A 454 -10.82 8.62 2.72
N ASN A 455 -10.28 9.11 1.62
CA ASN A 455 -11.10 9.51 0.46
C ASN A 455 -11.85 8.29 -0.11
N ALA A 456 -11.18 7.14 -0.22
CA ALA A 456 -11.81 5.92 -0.72
C ALA A 456 -12.97 5.51 0.19
N PHE A 457 -12.76 5.53 1.50
CA PHE A 457 -13.79 5.13 2.47
C PHE A 457 -14.94 6.14 2.50
N GLN A 458 -14.65 7.42 2.34
CA GLN A 458 -15.71 8.44 2.24
C GLN A 458 -16.59 8.19 1.01
N ILE A 459 -15.99 7.80 -0.11
CA ILE A 459 -16.75 7.48 -1.32
C ILE A 459 -17.53 6.18 -1.11
N MET A 460 -16.92 5.14 -0.53
CA MET A 460 -17.60 3.86 -0.26
C MET A 460 -18.72 3.98 0.76
N GLY A 461 -18.74 5.07 1.54
CA GLY A 461 -19.85 5.37 2.44
C GLY A 461 -21.11 5.84 1.73
N ASP A 462 -21.05 6.05 0.42
CA ASP A 462 -22.24 6.36 -0.40
C ASP A 462 -22.79 5.05 -0.97
N PRO A 463 -24.11 4.83 -0.90
CA PRO A 463 -24.67 3.54 -1.36
C PRO A 463 -24.44 3.24 -2.84
N ARG A 464 -24.18 4.25 -3.68
CA ARG A 464 -23.83 4.01 -5.09
C ARG A 464 -22.48 3.32 -5.26
N TYR A 465 -21.59 3.47 -4.28
CA TYR A 465 -20.18 3.06 -4.42
C TYR A 465 -19.74 2.07 -3.35
N THR A 466 -20.66 1.59 -2.50
CA THR A 466 -20.36 0.54 -1.53
C THR A 466 -20.17 -0.78 -2.27
N PRO A 467 -18.99 -1.41 -2.17
CA PRO A 467 -18.76 -2.64 -2.92
C PRO A 467 -19.56 -3.82 -2.34
N GLU A 468 -20.16 -4.61 -3.23
CA GLU A 468 -20.94 -5.80 -2.83
C GLU A 468 -20.05 -6.95 -2.38
N ASN A 469 -18.87 -7.05 -2.97
CA ASN A 469 -17.99 -8.20 -2.78
C ASN A 469 -16.76 -7.90 -1.91
N PHE A 470 -16.68 -6.71 -1.34
CA PHE A 470 -15.59 -6.35 -0.44
C PHE A 470 -15.91 -6.90 0.94
N VAL A 471 -15.22 -7.95 1.33
CA VAL A 471 -15.52 -8.71 2.54
C VAL A 471 -14.43 -8.49 3.58
N GLU A 472 -14.87 -8.38 4.83
CA GLU A 472 -13.98 -8.39 5.97
C GLU A 472 -13.68 -9.85 6.35
N ASN A 473 -12.41 -10.20 6.45
CA ASN A 473 -12.00 -11.45 7.06
C ASN A 473 -12.08 -11.31 8.57
N ILE A 474 -13.16 -11.83 9.14
CA ILE A 474 -13.28 -11.91 10.59
C ILE A 474 -12.40 -13.08 11.07
N ALA A 475 -11.76 -12.91 12.22
CA ALA A 475 -10.90 -13.93 12.80
C ALA A 475 -11.61 -15.28 12.89
N PRO A 476 -10.93 -16.40 12.62
CA PRO A 476 -11.62 -17.69 12.56
C PRO A 476 -12.20 -18.09 13.93
N GLU A 477 -13.46 -18.44 13.92
CA GLU A 477 -14.09 -19.15 15.01
C GLU A 477 -14.11 -20.63 14.65
N GLY A 478 -13.33 -21.34 15.37
CA GLY A 478 -13.13 -22.74 15.00
C GLY A 478 -12.40 -22.87 13.66
N UNK A 479 -12.84 -23.54 13.00
CA UNK A 479 -12.20 -23.89 11.79
C UNK A 479 -12.72 -23.24 10.57
N GLN A 480 -13.56 -22.58 10.87
CA GLN A 480 -14.14 -21.91 9.71
C GLN A 480 -13.83 -20.43 9.76
N ARG A 481 -13.31 -19.90 8.66
CA ARG A 481 -13.17 -18.46 8.50
C ARG A 481 -14.54 -17.83 8.29
N VAL A 482 -14.89 -16.90 9.16
CA VAL A 482 -16.10 -16.12 9.01
C VAL A 482 -15.79 -14.89 8.16
N VAL A 483 -16.48 -14.74 7.07
CA VAL A 483 -16.33 -13.60 6.14
C VAL A 483 -17.61 -12.80 6.17
N ARG A 484 -17.50 -11.48 6.31
CA ARG A 484 -18.65 -10.59 6.34
C ARG A 484 -18.50 -9.54 5.26
N ALA A 485 -19.55 -9.34 4.47
CA ALA A 485 -19.60 -8.25 3.50
C ALA A 485 -19.69 -6.91 4.24
N LEU A 486 -18.86 -5.96 3.83
CA LEU A 486 -18.90 -4.61 4.37
C LEU A 486 -20.07 -3.85 3.74
N THR A 487 -20.74 -3.05 4.54
CA THR A 487 -21.92 -2.28 4.12
C THR A 487 -21.61 -0.79 4.19
N THR A 488 -22.54 0.03 3.67
CA THR A 488 -22.45 1.50 3.71
C THR A 488 -22.20 2.00 5.12
N SER A 489 -22.90 1.44 6.11
CA SER A 489 -22.80 1.89 7.51
C SER A 489 -21.42 1.64 8.12
N ASP A 490 -20.66 0.64 7.62
CA ASP A 490 -19.32 0.38 8.11
C ASP A 490 -18.35 1.53 7.80
N PHE A 491 -18.62 2.32 6.77
CA PHE A 491 -17.75 3.41 6.33
C PHE A 491 -18.19 4.79 6.82
N LEU A 492 -19.34 4.90 7.49
CA LEU A 492 -19.94 6.20 7.85
C LEU A 492 -19.56 6.69 9.25
N TYR A 493 -18.65 6.01 9.95
CA TYR A 493 -18.22 6.45 11.28
C TYR A 493 -17.35 7.71 11.19
N ASN A 494 -17.44 8.54 12.21
CA ASN A 494 -16.52 9.66 12.40
C ASN A 494 -15.23 9.13 13.02
N TYR A 495 -14.12 9.19 12.27
CA TYR A 495 -12.86 8.60 12.69
C TYR A 495 -11.67 9.45 12.27
N ARG A 496 -10.58 9.27 13.00
CA ARG A 496 -9.25 9.78 12.62
C ARG A 496 -8.35 8.60 12.29
N ILE A 497 -7.56 8.75 11.25
CA ILE A 497 -6.56 7.75 10.86
C ILE A 497 -5.21 8.21 11.40
N GLU A 498 -4.52 7.33 12.12
CA GLU A 498 -3.15 7.57 12.58
C GLU A 498 -2.27 6.43 12.08
N THR A 499 -1.22 6.77 11.33
CA THR A 499 -0.23 5.79 10.91
C THR A 499 0.87 5.70 11.97
N LYS A 500 1.37 4.49 12.19
CA LYS A 500 2.47 4.28 13.14
C LYS A 500 3.77 4.76 12.50
N VAL A 501 4.54 5.56 13.24
CA VAL A 501 5.82 6.11 12.81
C VAL A 501 6.79 4.96 12.51
N GLY A 502 7.45 5.02 11.37
CA GLY A 502 8.40 4.02 10.93
C GLY A 502 7.81 2.78 10.29
N SER A 503 6.47 2.65 10.23
CA SER A 503 5.82 1.42 9.76
C SER A 503 6.07 1.12 8.28
N THR A 504 6.38 2.13 7.46
CA THR A 504 6.70 1.95 6.04
C THR A 504 8.14 1.51 5.80
N GLN A 505 9.00 1.55 6.81
CA GLN A 505 10.42 1.21 6.69
C GLN A 505 10.62 -0.31 6.65
N PRO A 506 11.65 -0.81 5.95
CA PRO A 506 11.83 -2.26 5.78
C PRO A 506 12.11 -3.02 7.08
N LEU A 507 12.72 -2.38 8.06
CA LEU A 507 13.04 -3.03 9.33
C LEU A 507 11.95 -2.88 10.39
N TYR A 508 10.79 -2.30 10.05
CA TYR A 508 9.72 -2.05 11.01
C TYR A 508 9.23 -3.34 11.67
N ALA A 509 9.00 -4.39 10.87
CA ALA A 509 8.50 -5.67 11.39
C ALA A 509 9.46 -6.26 12.43
N GLN A 510 10.76 -6.19 12.17
CA GLN A 510 11.77 -6.67 13.10
C GLN A 510 11.82 -5.84 14.38
N LEU A 511 11.77 -4.51 14.27
CA LEU A 511 11.75 -3.61 15.43
C LEU A 511 10.51 -3.82 16.27
N GLU A 512 9.34 -3.98 15.65
CA GLU A 512 8.09 -4.23 16.37
C GLU A 512 8.14 -5.59 17.07
N ARG A 513 8.72 -6.61 16.43
CA ARG A 513 8.92 -7.91 17.06
C ARG A 513 9.81 -7.79 18.29
N ASP A 514 10.92 -7.07 18.18
CA ASP A 514 11.85 -6.88 19.30
C ASP A 514 11.19 -6.13 20.45
N ARG A 515 10.42 -5.09 20.17
CA ARG A 515 9.67 -4.32 21.17
C ARG A 515 8.60 -5.18 21.84
N THR A 516 7.87 -5.96 21.05
CA THR A 516 6.83 -6.86 21.56
C THR A 516 7.43 -7.91 22.47
N MET A 517 8.55 -8.54 22.06
CA MET A 517 9.22 -9.55 22.87
C MET A 517 9.80 -8.95 24.14
N ALA A 518 10.31 -7.73 24.10
CA ALA A 518 10.76 -7.03 25.30
C ALA A 518 9.61 -6.77 26.26
N PHE A 519 8.46 -6.34 25.76
CA PHE A 519 7.24 -6.13 26.55
C PHE A 519 6.74 -7.45 27.13
N VAL A 520 6.71 -8.51 26.35
CA VAL A 520 6.31 -9.85 26.79
C VAL A 520 7.21 -10.33 27.92
N GLY A 521 8.53 -10.17 27.80
CA GLY A 521 9.47 -10.53 28.84
C GLY A 521 9.26 -9.73 30.13
N TRP A 522 8.92 -8.46 30.00
CA TRP A 522 8.64 -7.60 31.15
C TRP A 522 7.29 -7.94 31.81
N ALA A 523 6.27 -8.24 31.02
CA ALA A 523 4.89 -8.42 31.49
C ALA A 523 4.58 -9.87 31.93
N SER A 524 5.38 -10.86 31.54
CA SER A 524 5.08 -12.29 31.72
C SER A 524 4.90 -12.74 33.17
N ASN A 525 5.53 -12.05 34.11
CA ASN A 525 5.48 -12.44 35.53
C ASN A 525 4.74 -11.42 36.40
N ARG A 526 3.93 -10.58 35.77
CA ARG A 526 3.21 -9.53 36.49
C ARG A 526 1.72 -9.86 36.60
N PRO A 527 1.14 -9.83 37.79
CA PRO A 527 -0.25 -10.24 37.98
C PRO A 527 -1.29 -9.30 37.38
N ASN A 528 -0.87 -8.10 36.97
CA ASN A 528 -1.78 -7.10 36.40
C ASN A 528 -2.07 -7.30 34.91
N TYR A 529 -1.44 -8.30 34.28
CA TYR A 529 -1.58 -8.55 32.85
C TYR A 529 -2.19 -9.93 32.63
N ASP A 530 -3.09 -10.01 31.65
CA ASP A 530 -3.67 -11.28 31.21
C ASP A 530 -2.59 -12.10 30.50
N GLN A 531 -2.23 -13.23 31.11
CA GLN A 531 -1.12 -14.06 30.59
C GLN A 531 -1.46 -14.70 29.25
N MET A 532 -2.74 -15.03 29.00
CA MET A 532 -3.13 -15.58 27.70
C MET A 532 -2.97 -14.55 26.58
N GLU A 533 -3.33 -13.29 26.82
CA GLU A 533 -3.13 -12.22 25.86
C GLU A 533 -1.64 -11.93 25.65
N ILE A 534 -0.82 -12.03 26.68
CA ILE A 534 0.65 -11.92 26.57
C ILE A 534 1.20 -13.05 25.67
N ASP A 535 0.72 -14.27 25.86
CA ASP A 535 1.14 -15.43 25.07
C ASP A 535 0.72 -15.26 23.60
N LYS A 536 -0.46 -14.70 23.34
CA LYS A 536 -0.92 -14.37 21.99
C LYS A 536 0.00 -13.35 21.32
N LEU A 537 0.37 -12.29 22.05
CA LEU A 537 1.29 -11.28 21.54
C LEU A 537 2.66 -11.89 21.18
N ALA A 538 3.16 -12.78 22.04
CA ALA A 538 4.43 -13.46 21.79
C ALA A 538 4.35 -14.37 20.56
N ALA A 539 3.27 -15.10 20.39
CA ALA A 539 3.07 -16.00 19.24
C ALA A 539 2.93 -15.22 17.94
N GLU A 540 2.21 -14.12 17.96
CA GLU A 540 2.06 -13.25 16.79
C GLU A 540 3.39 -12.61 16.39
N ALA A 541 4.18 -12.20 17.36
CA ALA A 541 5.52 -11.68 17.12
C ALA A 541 6.45 -12.71 16.48
N UNK A 542 6.08 -13.83 16.92
CA UNK A 542 6.81 -14.81 16.40
C UNK A 542 6.41 -15.23 15.08
N GLY A 543 5.48 -14.68 14.45
CA GLY A 543 4.98 -14.94 13.11
C GLY A 543 4.05 -16.13 12.99
N ILE A 544 3.50 -16.62 14.07
CA ILE A 544 2.51 -17.71 14.05
C ILE A 544 1.18 -17.09 13.62
N GLN A 545 0.61 -17.58 12.51
CA GLN A 545 -0.59 -16.98 11.93
C GLN A 545 -1.87 -17.41 12.63
N ASP A 546 -2.02 -18.67 12.97
CA ASP A 546 -3.22 -19.18 13.65
C ASP A 546 -2.91 -19.42 15.14
N VAL A 547 -2.78 -18.34 15.89
CA VAL A 547 -2.44 -18.37 17.31
C VAL A 547 -3.50 -19.12 18.10
N ASP A 548 -4.77 -18.91 17.82
CA ASP A 548 -5.89 -19.54 18.53
C ASP A 548 -5.96 -21.06 18.35
N UNK A 549 -5.38 -21.34 17.60
CA UNK A 549 -5.27 -22.70 17.27
C UNK A 549 -4.23 -23.39 18.01
N VAL A 550 -3.28 -22.65 18.24
CA VAL A 550 -2.13 -23.16 18.98
C VAL A 550 -2.32 -22.99 20.48
N LEU A 551 -2.85 -21.86 20.89
CA LEU A 551 -3.10 -21.58 22.29
C LEU A 551 -4.35 -22.35 22.75
N VAL A 552 -4.18 -23.11 23.81
CA VAL A 552 -5.23 -23.94 24.37
C VAL A 552 -5.51 -23.45 25.79
N ASP A 553 -6.74 -23.01 26.04
CA ASP A 553 -7.23 -22.78 27.39
C ASP A 553 -7.44 -24.17 28.04
N GLN A 554 -6.57 -24.53 28.96
CA GLN A 554 -6.63 -25.86 29.57
C GLN A 554 -7.96 -26.08 30.33
N ASP A 555 -8.46 -25.02 30.96
CA ASP A 555 -9.74 -25.12 31.65
C ASP A 555 -10.86 -25.38 30.67
N ASN A 556 -10.87 -24.69 29.55
CA ASN A 556 -11.85 -24.86 28.48
C ASN A 556 -11.74 -26.28 27.87
N VAL A 557 -10.51 -26.76 27.61
CA VAL A 557 -10.29 -28.11 27.04
C VAL A 557 -10.77 -29.17 27.98
N GLU A 558 -10.49 -29.05 29.29
CA GLU A 558 -10.98 -29.98 30.28
C GLU A 558 -12.50 -29.96 30.36
N ALA A 559 -13.11 -28.76 30.30
CA ALA A 559 -14.56 -28.62 30.27
C ALA A 559 -15.17 -29.28 29.04
N GLN A 560 -14.57 -29.07 27.86
CA GLN A 560 -15.02 -29.72 26.64
C GLN A 560 -14.91 -31.22 26.66
N ARG A 561 -13.80 -31.75 27.20
CA ARG A 561 -13.61 -33.20 27.38
C ARG A 561 -14.63 -33.77 28.33
N ALA A 562 -14.91 -33.08 29.43
CA ALA A 562 -15.92 -33.49 30.41
C ALA A 562 -17.30 -33.57 29.75
N ALA A 563 -17.64 -32.55 28.95
CA ALA A 563 -18.91 -32.52 28.22
C ALA A 563 -19.00 -33.63 27.17
N GLN A 564 -17.92 -33.92 26.47
CA GLN A 564 -17.87 -35.06 25.53
C GLN A 564 -18.10 -36.38 26.25
N TYR A 565 -17.47 -36.56 27.42
CA TYR A 565 -17.66 -37.74 28.24
C TYR A 565 -19.10 -37.88 28.72
N GLU A 566 -19.74 -36.76 29.07
CA GLU A 566 -21.17 -36.72 29.42
C GLU A 566 -22.04 -37.16 28.25
N ASN A 567 -21.76 -36.72 27.03
CA ASN A 567 -22.46 -37.18 25.83
C ASN A 567 -22.35 -38.69 25.68
N ASP A 568 -21.15 -39.25 25.86
CA ASP A 568 -20.94 -40.71 25.76
C ASP A 568 -21.73 -41.45 26.82
N ARG A 569 -21.79 -40.91 28.03
CA ARG A 569 -22.56 -41.54 29.15
C ARG A 569 -24.05 -41.57 28.85
N VAL A 570 -24.58 -40.48 28.34
CA VAL A 570 -26.02 -40.41 28.00
C VAL A 570 -26.34 -41.41 26.89
N MET A 571 -25.44 -41.58 25.91
CA MET A 571 -25.66 -42.53 24.81
C MET A 571 -25.75 -43.98 25.29
N VAL A 572 -25.13 -44.32 26.42
CA VAL A 572 -25.25 -45.67 27.01
C VAL A 572 -26.31 -45.71 28.14
N GLY A 573 -27.14 -44.67 28.25
CA GLY A 573 -28.25 -44.62 29.18
C GLY A 573 -27.89 -44.27 30.61
N GLN A 574 -26.72 -43.66 30.84
CA GLN A 574 -26.32 -43.25 32.19
C GLN A 574 -26.74 -41.80 32.43
N GLY A 575 -27.15 -41.51 33.65
CA GLY A 575 -27.54 -40.15 34.05
C GLY A 575 -26.34 -39.22 34.16
N ILE A 576 -26.58 -37.95 33.88
CA ILE A 576 -25.56 -36.88 34.00
C ILE A 576 -26.16 -35.74 34.84
N GLU A 577 -25.33 -35.07 35.62
CA GLU A 577 -25.73 -33.97 36.50
C GLU A 577 -24.88 -32.73 36.21
N VAL A 578 -25.52 -31.57 36.31
CA VAL A 578 -24.83 -30.28 36.19
C VAL A 578 -24.25 -29.91 37.55
N LEU A 579 -22.96 -29.66 37.60
CA LEU A 579 -22.27 -29.24 38.82
C LEU A 579 -22.00 -27.73 38.79
N PRO A 580 -22.06 -27.05 39.93
CA PRO A 580 -21.97 -25.59 39.97
C PRO A 580 -20.63 -25.05 39.51
N GLN A 581 -19.57 -25.83 39.57
CA GLN A 581 -18.22 -25.35 39.19
C GLN A 581 -17.83 -25.73 37.76
N GLN A 582 -18.76 -26.21 36.95
CA GLN A 582 -18.50 -26.52 35.54
C GLN A 582 -18.50 -25.22 34.69
N ASP A 583 -17.74 -25.24 33.61
CA ASP A 583 -17.84 -24.21 32.60
C ASP A 583 -19.12 -24.45 31.76
N HIS A 584 -20.19 -23.85 32.19
CA HIS A 584 -21.50 -24.10 31.60
C HIS A 584 -21.56 -23.72 30.12
N ALA A 585 -20.83 -22.66 29.72
CA ALA A 585 -20.80 -22.21 28.31
C ALA A 585 -20.13 -23.25 27.43
N ALA A 586 -18.96 -23.77 27.86
CA ALA A 586 -18.21 -24.82 27.12
C ALA A 586 -19.04 -26.10 27.03
N HIS A 587 -19.69 -26.51 28.14
CA HIS A 587 -20.55 -27.71 28.15
C HIS A 587 -21.71 -27.56 27.16
N MET A 588 -22.42 -26.39 27.16
CA MET A 588 -23.51 -26.15 26.24
C MET A 588 -23.07 -26.22 24.78
N GLU A 589 -21.93 -25.63 24.48
CA GLU A 589 -21.37 -25.65 23.12
C GLU A 589 -21.16 -27.09 22.64
N VAL A 590 -20.50 -27.91 23.45
CA VAL A 590 -20.19 -29.30 23.08
C VAL A 590 -21.48 -30.15 22.97
N HIS A 591 -22.43 -29.98 23.86
CA HIS A 591 -23.70 -30.72 23.80
C HIS A 591 -24.51 -30.32 22.56
N ASN A 592 -24.54 -29.02 22.20
CA ASN A 592 -25.25 -28.54 21.01
C ASN A 592 -24.56 -29.03 19.74
N MET A 593 -23.22 -28.96 19.68
CA MET A 593 -22.46 -29.48 18.52
C MET A 593 -22.72 -31.01 18.35
N TYR A 594 -22.83 -31.73 19.43
CA TYR A 594 -23.11 -33.18 19.38
C TYR A 594 -24.50 -33.42 18.77
N ARG A 595 -25.51 -32.64 19.17
CA ARG A 595 -26.88 -32.76 18.64
C ARG A 595 -26.97 -32.37 17.15
N GLU A 596 -26.08 -31.52 16.69
CA GLU A 596 -25.98 -31.11 15.28
C GLU A 596 -25.15 -32.07 14.43
N HIS A 597 -24.46 -33.01 15.03
CA HIS A 597 -23.61 -33.97 14.32
C HIS A 597 -24.46 -34.84 13.39
N PRO A 598 -23.99 -35.07 12.13
CA PRO A 598 -24.80 -35.85 11.16
C PRO A 598 -25.20 -37.25 11.67
N GLN A 599 -24.34 -37.92 12.39
CA GLN A 599 -24.67 -39.23 12.94
C GLN A 599 -25.80 -39.17 13.95
N TYR A 600 -25.79 -38.14 14.81
CA TYR A 600 -26.86 -37.91 15.78
C TYR A 600 -28.18 -37.62 15.06
N ILE A 601 -28.17 -36.75 14.06
CA ILE A 601 -29.35 -36.41 13.26
C ILE A 601 -29.89 -37.66 12.57
N GLN A 602 -29.01 -38.52 12.05
CA GLN A 602 -29.40 -39.77 11.40
C GLN A 602 -30.07 -40.73 12.38
N LEU A 603 -29.51 -40.84 13.61
CA LEU A 603 -30.11 -41.66 14.68
C LEU A 603 -31.53 -41.13 15.04
N MET A 604 -31.69 -39.81 15.15
CA MET A 604 -32.98 -39.20 15.44
C MET A 604 -34.00 -39.48 14.32
N GLN A 605 -33.57 -39.42 13.06
CA GLN A 605 -34.42 -39.73 11.91
C GLN A 605 -34.84 -41.20 11.92
N GLN A 606 -33.93 -42.09 12.26
CA GLN A 606 -34.26 -43.53 12.38
C GLN A 606 -35.28 -43.79 13.50
N ALA A 607 -35.16 -43.03 14.60
CA ALA A 607 -36.11 -43.15 15.70
C ALA A 607 -37.52 -42.74 15.33
N GLN A 608 -37.64 -41.79 14.36
CA GLN A 608 -38.91 -41.28 13.87
C GLN A 608 -39.45 -42.06 12.67
N ALA A 609 -38.70 -43.02 12.15
CA ALA A 609 -39.08 -43.77 10.97
C ALA A 609 -40.36 -44.60 11.25
N ILE A 610 -41.26 -44.54 10.29
CA ILE A 610 -42.53 -45.29 10.32
C ILE A 610 -42.55 -46.34 9.20
N ASP A 611 -43.26 -47.46 9.44
CA ASP A 611 -43.42 -48.48 8.43
C ASP A 611 -44.54 -48.05 7.36
N MET A 612 -44.76 -48.91 6.39
CA MET A 612 -45.75 -48.63 5.33
C MET A 612 -47.17 -48.47 5.82
N VAL A 613 -47.48 -48.86 7.07
CA VAL A 613 -48.81 -48.81 7.65
C VAL A 613 -48.93 -47.64 8.65
N GLY A 614 -47.83 -46.92 8.86
CA GLY A 614 -47.83 -45.76 9.76
C GLY A 614 -47.46 -46.05 11.21
N ASN A 615 -46.96 -47.27 11.52
CA ASN A 615 -46.49 -47.64 12.83
C ASN A 615 -44.98 -47.37 12.97
N PRO A 616 -44.49 -47.13 14.20
CA PRO A 616 -43.04 -46.96 14.37
C PRO A 616 -42.29 -48.22 13.91
N ALA A 617 -41.26 -48.04 13.07
CA ALA A 617 -40.50 -49.19 12.48
C ALA A 617 -39.73 -49.98 13.57
N ASN A 618 -39.32 -49.29 14.63
CA ASN A 618 -38.66 -49.95 15.79
C ASN A 618 -39.04 -49.20 17.06
N PRO A 619 -40.15 -49.62 17.74
CA PRO A 619 -40.63 -48.85 18.88
C PRO A 619 -39.70 -48.76 20.06
N GLN A 620 -38.93 -49.85 20.36
CA GLN A 620 -38.01 -49.87 21.50
C GLN A 620 -36.80 -48.96 21.25
N ALA A 621 -36.19 -49.04 20.08
CA ALA A 621 -35.07 -48.17 19.69
C ALA A 621 -35.50 -46.71 19.60
N GLY A 622 -36.71 -46.48 19.06
CA GLY A 622 -37.28 -45.12 19.00
C GLY A 622 -37.46 -44.47 20.36
N GLN A 623 -37.97 -45.24 21.32
CA GLN A 623 -38.17 -44.74 22.69
C GLN A 623 -36.82 -44.43 23.36
N GLN A 624 -35.82 -45.30 23.18
CA GLN A 624 -34.47 -45.10 23.73
C GLN A 624 -33.82 -43.85 23.18
N ILE A 625 -33.86 -43.66 21.86
CA ILE A 625 -33.23 -42.51 21.22
C ILE A 625 -33.94 -41.22 21.62
N GLN A 626 -35.26 -41.24 21.73
CA GLN A 626 -36.05 -40.07 22.24
C GLN A 626 -35.69 -39.76 23.68
N ALA A 627 -35.49 -40.76 24.52
CA ALA A 627 -35.07 -40.57 25.91
C ALA A 627 -33.67 -39.93 25.98
N ILE A 628 -32.76 -40.32 25.09
CA ILE A 628 -31.41 -39.74 24.99
C ILE A 628 -31.52 -38.26 24.60
N ASP A 629 -32.31 -37.94 23.58
CA ASP A 629 -32.47 -36.55 23.13
C ASP A 629 -33.06 -35.68 24.21
N GLN A 630 -34.07 -36.17 24.92
CA GLN A 630 -34.67 -35.47 26.04
C GLN A 630 -33.67 -35.25 27.18
N ALA A 631 -32.85 -36.25 27.48
CA ALA A 631 -31.83 -36.16 28.54
C ALA A 631 -30.76 -35.10 28.20
N ILE A 632 -30.26 -35.09 26.96
CA ILE A 632 -29.29 -34.06 26.52
C ILE A 632 -29.93 -32.69 26.52
N GLY A 633 -31.17 -32.56 26.00
CA GLY A 633 -31.92 -31.30 25.99
C GLY A 633 -32.14 -30.72 27.36
N GLN A 634 -32.56 -31.55 28.31
CA GLN A 634 -32.73 -31.14 29.71
C GLN A 634 -31.43 -30.74 30.37
N HIS A 635 -30.34 -31.42 30.04
CA HIS A 635 -29.00 -31.13 30.58
C HIS A 635 -28.53 -29.76 30.07
N VAL A 636 -28.71 -29.47 28.78
CA VAL A 636 -28.39 -28.16 28.20
C VAL A 636 -29.17 -27.05 28.86
N MET A 637 -30.46 -27.28 29.10
CA MET A 637 -31.33 -26.30 29.81
C MET A 637 -30.85 -26.08 31.24
N GLN A 638 -30.38 -27.11 31.93
CA GLN A 638 -29.84 -26.97 33.29
C GLN A 638 -28.57 -26.12 33.30
N HIS A 639 -27.68 -26.31 32.30
CA HIS A 639 -26.49 -25.46 32.15
C HIS A 639 -26.88 -24.01 31.90
N GLN A 640 -27.89 -23.77 31.04
CA GLN A 640 -28.39 -22.41 30.77
C GLN A 640 -28.93 -21.76 32.03
N GLN A 641 -29.73 -22.51 32.83
CA GLN A 641 -30.26 -22.00 34.09
C GLN A 641 -29.13 -21.68 35.08
N ALA A 642 -28.09 -22.54 35.14
CA ALA A 642 -26.96 -22.29 36.02
C ALA A 642 -26.23 -21.01 35.62
N MET A 643 -26.01 -20.80 34.33
CA MET A 643 -25.39 -19.58 33.81
C MET A 643 -26.20 -18.33 34.16
N GLU A 644 -27.51 -18.41 34.02
CA GLU A 644 -28.42 -17.28 34.35
C GLU A 644 -28.39 -16.97 35.84
N GLN A 645 -28.26 -18.01 36.69
CA GLN A 645 -28.13 -17.82 38.14
C GLN A 645 -26.79 -17.19 38.50
N GLU A 646 -25.73 -17.57 37.85
CA GLU A 646 -24.38 -16.96 38.04
C GLU A 646 -24.41 -15.47 37.68
N GLN A 647 -25.00 -15.13 36.55
CA GLN A 647 -25.11 -13.73 36.11
C GLN A 647 -25.95 -12.90 37.07
N GLN A 648 -27.03 -13.47 37.58
CA GLN A 648 -27.87 -12.78 38.57
C GLN A 648 -27.16 -12.63 39.92
N GLY A 649 -26.32 -13.62 40.28
CA GLY A 649 -25.48 -13.57 41.48
C GLY A 649 -24.43 -12.50 41.41
N GLU A 650 -23.83 -12.30 40.24
CA GLU A 650 -22.81 -11.26 40.01
C GLU A 650 -23.41 -9.85 40.04
N THR A 651 -24.64 -9.69 39.53
CA THR A 651 -25.31 -8.37 39.56
C THR A 651 -25.77 -7.97 40.96
N THR A 652 -25.98 -8.92 41.87
CA THR A 652 -26.38 -8.64 43.26
C THR A 652 -25.20 -8.47 44.20
N LEU A 653 -24.01 -8.93 43.86
CA LEU A 653 -22.80 -8.79 44.65
C LEU A 653 -21.85 -7.79 44.01
N GLY A 654 -22.29 -6.54 43.96
CA GLY A 654 -21.44 -5.45 43.44
C GLY A 654 -20.23 -5.21 44.34
N GLY A 655 -19.08 -5.61 43.87
CA GLY A 655 -17.79 -5.23 44.40
C GLY A 655 -17.35 -5.91 45.69
N GLY A 656 -16.55 -6.92 45.58
CA GLY A 656 -15.85 -7.46 46.75
C GLY A 656 -14.92 -8.60 46.37
N ALA A 657 -13.73 -8.37 46.56
CA ALA A 657 -12.51 -9.14 46.71
C ALA A 657 -12.67 -10.69 46.88
N GLU A 658 -12.96 -11.43 45.81
CA GLU A 658 -12.77 -12.88 45.86
C GLU A 658 -12.30 -13.48 44.53
N ALA A 659 -11.72 -12.69 43.66
CA ALA A 659 -11.13 -13.19 42.40
C ALA A 659 -9.64 -13.49 42.51
N VAL A 660 -9.09 -13.61 43.73
CA VAL A 660 -7.64 -13.71 43.94
C VAL A 660 -7.15 -15.14 44.16
N GLN A 661 -8.02 -16.14 44.24
CA GLN A 661 -7.55 -17.51 44.62
C GLN A 661 -7.52 -18.55 43.49
N ALA A 662 -7.77 -18.16 42.24
CA ALA A 662 -7.78 -19.17 41.15
C ALA A 662 -6.50 -19.22 40.32
N SER A 663 -5.44 -18.46 40.66
CA SER A 663 -4.26 -18.38 39.82
C SER A 663 -3.00 -18.99 40.39
N GLN A 664 -3.12 -20.05 41.21
CA GLN A 664 -1.94 -20.69 41.81
C GLN A 664 -1.62 -22.12 41.31
N THR A 665 -1.89 -22.44 40.05
CA THR A 665 -1.43 -23.73 39.51
C THR A 665 -0.85 -23.54 38.11
N GLN A 666 0.38 -23.55 38.03
CA GLN A 666 1.40 -24.17 37.17
C GLN A 666 2.57 -23.21 36.82
N PRO A 667 3.71 -23.38 37.53
CA PRO A 667 4.96 -22.68 37.18
C PRO A 667 5.83 -23.39 36.13
N ASP A 668 5.52 -24.62 35.73
CA ASP A 668 6.51 -25.42 34.99
C ASP A 668 6.60 -25.14 33.49
N LEU A 669 5.53 -24.70 32.85
CA LEU A 669 5.56 -24.38 31.42
C LEU A 669 6.24 -23.04 31.14
N ILE A 670 6.04 -22.08 32.03
CA ILE A 670 6.68 -20.76 31.92
C ILE A 670 8.18 -20.88 32.08
N SER A 671 8.65 -21.72 33.03
CA SER A 671 10.08 -21.95 33.23
C SER A 671 10.73 -22.66 32.03
N GLN A 672 10.01 -23.53 31.32
CA GLN A 672 10.52 -24.19 30.12
C GLN A 672 10.62 -23.21 28.93
N VAL A 673 9.64 -22.34 28.76
CA VAL A 673 9.67 -21.32 27.69
C VAL A 673 10.79 -20.32 27.99
N GLN A 674 10.96 -19.91 29.25
CA GLN A 674 12.03 -18.99 29.64
C GLN A 674 13.41 -19.64 29.44
N SER A 675 13.58 -20.92 29.79
CA SER A 675 14.87 -21.62 29.59
C SER A 675 15.20 -21.78 28.10
N ASN A 676 14.19 -22.03 27.26
CA ASN A 676 14.38 -22.15 25.81
C ASN A 676 14.70 -20.80 25.18
N ALA A 677 14.03 -19.73 25.62
CA ALA A 677 14.32 -18.37 25.16
C ALA A 677 15.74 -17.94 25.54
N GLN A 678 16.17 -18.30 26.77
CA GLN A 678 17.52 -18.01 27.24
C GLN A 678 18.56 -18.79 26.40
N ARG A 679 18.32 -20.06 26.12
CA ARG A 679 19.20 -20.87 25.27
C ARG A 679 19.32 -20.33 23.86
N THR A 680 18.21 -19.84 23.30
CA THR A 680 18.22 -19.24 21.97
C THR A 680 19.01 -17.93 21.98
N ALA A 681 18.83 -17.10 22.99
CA ALA A 681 19.57 -15.83 23.15
C ALA A 681 21.08 -16.11 23.32
N ASP A 682 21.44 -17.10 24.15
CA ASP A 682 22.84 -17.49 24.37
C ASP A 682 23.47 -18.06 23.10
N SER A 683 22.70 -18.81 22.29
CA SER A 683 23.24 -19.35 21.02
C SER A 683 23.45 -18.25 19.98
N ILE A 684 22.59 -17.23 19.95
CA ILE A 684 22.75 -16.07 19.07
C ILE A 684 23.98 -15.25 19.51
N GLN A 685 24.16 -15.07 20.81
CA GLN A 685 25.28 -14.30 21.34
C GLN A 685 26.61 -15.01 21.06
N ASN A 686 26.65 -16.35 21.17
CA ASN A 686 27.83 -17.12 20.84
C ASN A 686 28.16 -17.13 19.35
N GLN A 687 27.15 -16.99 18.47
CA GLN A 687 27.40 -16.88 17.04
C GLN A 687 27.92 -15.51 16.64
N THR A 688 27.56 -14.45 17.37
CA THR A 688 28.09 -13.10 17.07
C THR A 688 29.49 -12.88 17.64
N GLU A 689 29.90 -13.62 18.67
CA GLU A 689 31.27 -13.52 19.21
C GLU A 689 32.28 -14.41 18.45
N GLY A 690 31.80 -15.34 17.63
CA GLY A 690 32.64 -16.22 16.81
C GLY A 690 32.94 -15.71 15.39
N MET A 691 32.49 -14.51 15.04
CA MET A 691 32.82 -13.82 13.79
C MET A 691 33.65 -12.59 14.10
#